data_b8b7f4b60b8bfc9c4bc18693b2c2cb8a
#
_entry.id   b8b7f4b60b8bfc9c4bc18693b2c2cb8a
#
_cell.length_a   1.000
_cell.length_b   1.000
_cell.length_c   1.000
_cell.angle_alpha   90.00
_cell.angle_beta   90.00
_cell.angle_gamma   90.00
#
_symmetry.space_group_name_H-M   'P 1'
#
loop_
_entity.id
_entity.type
_entity.pdbx_description
1 polymer ?
#
loop_
_entity_poly.entity_id
_entity_poly.type
_entity_poly.pdbx_seq_one_letter_code
_entity_poly.pdbx_strand_id
1 'polypeptide(L)'
;MKLSSKKTRKHKIVWGIITVFGVIVIGFFVWLTISVITIDTTLSVNEKISIPELGSLNDLPNYDYGDNAVAIDGEIVAGNNYGTDVISPRPTASTAKMILALAVMREKGFSLGETGETITINPEMYSQYVYYVTHGGSNTRVMVGEEISEYDALVSILLASSNNMADALAVWAFGSIDNYREYATKMLNEWGITNTTIGIDACGFDESTTSTAEDLARIGAKVMAEPVLAEIVATKNYAVPVAGELNNTNQLLGISRIAGIKTGFIGDTSGYCLIAGYKEGEHTITTALLGAPTRAASFDDSLNLVETMQTLIPEREVIKAGEVVGYYDSWWTGPVNIIASQDLKILAWSEANITKELNMDGHTGQLSIRVNDTEYIVDVTADEYATSPSLGERIAHVFGWSKKVENDEVTTPNENEDVEEVVEVEEPDTFVMTNAPSENCTIKYGALMLINPNFTVEESFISARRSELVSISELYGIREGVAGNGDNLLDAEAATHINDMIKAYEADNPGHTMETRSCFRSRGTSCGRLCAATGASDHHTGLTCDLIDPVYGTVLDTDTIETHIEWQWLKANSYKYGFIDRFPEAWAGGPMSEPLNVDENGSTGLFEPWHYRYVGVKNATDIATGKYNNGEYDSLEHYLKVRGMVADLKAGSCE
;
A
#
# COMPACT_ATOMS: atom_id res chain seq x y z
N MET A 1 19.65 -39.00 105.25
CA MET A 1 20.52 -38.54 104.19
C MET A 1 20.00 -39.01 102.80
N LYS A 2 18.76 -38.57 102.34
CA LYS A 2 18.16 -38.98 101.06
C LYS A 2 17.31 -37.87 100.38
N LEU A 3 17.51 -36.61 100.75
CA LEU A 3 16.74 -35.46 100.13
C LEU A 3 17.55 -34.60 99.18
N SER A 4 18.88 -34.79 99.03
CA SER A 4 19.73 -33.94 98.15
C SER A 4 19.80 -34.40 96.69
N SER A 5 19.51 -35.67 96.37
CA SER A 5 19.67 -36.19 94.97
C SER A 5 18.50 -35.90 94.02
N LYS A 6 17.26 -35.65 94.56
CA LYS A 6 16.08 -35.37 93.71
C LYS A 6 16.07 -33.94 93.21
N LYS A 7 16.67 -32.98 93.96
CA LYS A 7 16.69 -31.55 93.54
C LYS A 7 17.65 -31.30 92.37
N THR A 8 18.82 -31.95 92.41
CA THR A 8 19.84 -31.88 91.34
C THR A 8 19.42 -32.58 90.08
N ARG A 9 18.61 -33.64 90.12
CA ARG A 9 18.09 -34.34 88.94
C ARG A 9 17.01 -33.51 88.26
N LYS A 10 16.11 -32.83 89.00
CA LYS A 10 15.14 -31.91 88.47
C LYS A 10 15.80 -30.69 87.77
N HIS A 11 16.87 -30.12 88.38
CA HIS A 11 17.59 -29.02 87.74
C HIS A 11 18.29 -29.45 86.43
N LYS A 12 18.91 -30.62 86.37
CA LYS A 12 19.51 -31.11 85.10
C LYS A 12 18.50 -31.37 84.03
N ILE A 13 17.29 -31.85 84.37
CA ILE A 13 16.18 -32.04 83.43
C ILE A 13 15.65 -30.67 82.92
N VAL A 14 15.45 -29.68 83.79
CA VAL A 14 15.03 -28.35 83.44
C VAL A 14 16.05 -27.63 82.52
N TRP A 15 17.35 -27.73 82.89
CA TRP A 15 18.44 -27.20 82.06
C TRP A 15 18.51 -27.91 80.68
N GLY A 16 18.33 -29.21 80.63
CA GLY A 16 18.27 -30.00 79.40
C GLY A 16 17.13 -29.54 78.53
N ILE A 17 15.93 -29.33 79.12
CA ILE A 17 14.76 -28.82 78.39
C ILE A 17 15.02 -27.40 77.87
N ILE A 18 15.62 -26.50 78.67
CA ILE A 18 15.95 -25.13 78.24
C ILE A 18 16.98 -25.15 77.11
N THR A 19 17.99 -26.04 77.19
CA THR A 19 18.99 -26.16 76.11
C THR A 19 18.39 -26.69 74.84
N VAL A 20 17.55 -27.73 74.90
CA VAL A 20 16.83 -28.25 73.72
C VAL A 20 15.90 -27.22 73.14
N PHE A 21 15.15 -26.50 73.97
CA PHE A 21 14.31 -25.41 73.53
C PHE A 21 15.11 -24.28 72.85
N GLY A 22 16.26 -23.90 73.45
CA GLY A 22 17.18 -22.92 72.86
C GLY A 22 17.72 -23.35 71.49
N VAL A 23 18.10 -24.66 71.35
CA VAL A 23 18.57 -25.20 70.06
C VAL A 23 17.41 -25.19 69.00
N ILE A 24 16.20 -25.55 69.43
CA ILE A 24 15.01 -25.48 68.52
C ILE A 24 14.72 -24.03 68.08
N VAL A 25 14.79 -23.10 69.03
CA VAL A 25 14.57 -21.66 68.70
C VAL A 25 15.65 -21.12 67.76
N ILE A 26 16.93 -21.44 68.04
CA ILE A 26 18.02 -21.04 67.13
C ILE A 26 17.85 -21.69 65.77
N GLY A 27 17.57 -23.00 65.74
CA GLY A 27 17.30 -23.73 64.48
C GLY A 27 16.13 -23.12 63.68
N PHE A 28 15.07 -22.74 64.36
CA PHE A 28 13.94 -22.05 63.74
C PHE A 28 14.33 -20.69 63.13
N PHE A 29 15.08 -19.85 63.87
CA PHE A 29 15.53 -18.57 63.33
C PHE A 29 16.54 -18.73 62.19
N VAL A 30 17.43 -19.72 62.25
CA VAL A 30 18.34 -20.04 61.16
C VAL A 30 17.55 -20.50 59.94
N TRP A 31 16.58 -21.40 60.10
CA TRP A 31 15.71 -21.84 59.03
C TRP A 31 14.91 -20.68 58.44
N LEU A 32 14.29 -19.85 59.28
CA LEU A 32 13.53 -18.67 58.84
C LEU A 32 14.41 -17.70 58.05
N THR A 33 15.61 -17.41 58.56
CA THR A 33 16.56 -16.50 57.89
C THR A 33 16.95 -17.05 56.52
N ILE A 34 17.28 -18.35 56.43
CA ILE A 34 17.60 -18.97 55.15
C ILE A 34 16.42 -18.93 54.22
N SER A 35 15.21 -19.30 54.67
CA SER A 35 14.01 -19.31 53.86
C SER A 35 13.65 -17.92 53.34
N VAL A 36 13.79 -16.87 54.15
CA VAL A 36 13.52 -15.48 53.74
C VAL A 36 14.56 -14.93 52.74
N ILE A 37 15.83 -15.36 52.88
CA ILE A 37 16.90 -14.94 51.95
C ILE A 37 16.83 -15.68 50.63
N THR A 38 16.37 -16.93 50.63
CA THR A 38 16.32 -17.79 49.44
C THR A 38 14.99 -17.70 48.70
N ILE A 39 14.03 -16.89 49.18
CA ILE A 39 12.79 -16.63 48.43
C ILE A 39 13.13 -16.03 47.07
N ASP A 40 12.53 -16.58 46.05
CA ASP A 40 12.58 -16.01 44.71
C ASP A 40 11.87 -14.65 44.69
N THR A 41 12.62 -13.62 44.34
CA THR A 41 12.17 -12.23 44.22
C THR A 41 12.32 -11.70 42.79
N THR A 42 12.43 -12.62 41.83
CA THR A 42 12.45 -12.24 40.41
C THR A 42 11.06 -11.81 39.97
N LEU A 43 11.00 -10.72 39.19
CA LEU A 43 9.81 -10.29 38.49
C LEU A 43 9.72 -11.11 37.22
N SER A 44 8.59 -11.73 36.98
CA SER A 44 8.30 -12.30 35.66
C SER A 44 7.67 -11.26 34.75
N VAL A 45 8.16 -11.17 33.52
CA VAL A 45 7.59 -10.34 32.47
C VAL A 45 6.64 -11.20 31.66
N ASN A 46 5.41 -10.72 31.50
CA ASN A 46 4.40 -11.37 30.67
C ASN A 46 4.02 -10.42 29.55
N GLU A 47 4.08 -10.87 28.30
CA GLU A 47 3.65 -10.10 27.14
C GLU A 47 2.13 -10.17 26.95
N LYS A 48 1.56 -9.08 26.45
CA LYS A 48 0.13 -8.98 26.11
C LYS A 48 -0.02 -8.30 24.75
N ILE A 49 0.53 -8.95 23.71
CA ILE A 49 0.52 -8.39 22.36
C ILE A 49 -0.34 -9.27 21.47
N SER A 50 -1.32 -8.68 20.82
CA SER A 50 -2.13 -9.32 19.79
C SER A 50 -1.71 -8.78 18.42
N ILE A 51 -1.38 -9.68 17.50
CA ILE A 51 -1.19 -9.32 16.09
C ILE A 51 -2.55 -9.54 15.42
N PRO A 52 -3.08 -8.55 14.67
CA PRO A 52 -4.35 -8.69 13.97
C PRO A 52 -4.28 -9.80 12.92
N GLU A 53 -5.43 -10.22 12.41
CA GLU A 53 -5.52 -11.20 11.32
C GLU A 53 -4.74 -10.70 10.10
N LEU A 54 -3.87 -11.55 9.57
CA LEU A 54 -2.96 -11.24 8.47
C LEU A 54 -3.48 -11.88 7.17
N GLY A 55 -3.28 -11.18 6.07
CA GLY A 55 -3.55 -11.74 4.75
C GLY A 55 -2.56 -12.85 4.39
N SER A 56 -2.98 -13.72 3.47
CA SER A 56 -2.18 -14.85 2.98
C SER A 56 -1.61 -14.56 1.61
N LEU A 57 -0.30 -14.76 1.43
CA LEU A 57 0.34 -14.69 0.11
C LEU A 57 -0.07 -15.86 -0.82
N ASN A 58 -0.72 -16.89 -0.28
CA ASN A 58 -1.31 -17.95 -1.10
C ASN A 58 -2.56 -17.50 -1.86
N ASP A 59 -3.13 -16.34 -1.50
CA ASP A 59 -4.28 -15.74 -2.18
C ASP A 59 -3.87 -14.83 -3.35
N LEU A 60 -2.56 -14.74 -3.66
CA LEU A 60 -2.08 -14.01 -4.82
C LEU A 60 -2.58 -14.63 -6.13
N PRO A 61 -2.84 -13.82 -7.16
CA PRO A 61 -3.30 -14.30 -8.45
C PRO A 61 -2.26 -15.23 -9.08
N ASN A 62 -2.73 -16.32 -9.63
CA ASN A 62 -1.93 -17.28 -10.39
C ASN A 62 -2.32 -17.19 -11.87
N TYR A 63 -1.35 -16.96 -12.73
CA TYR A 63 -1.54 -16.85 -14.16
C TYR A 63 -1.16 -18.15 -14.85
N ASP A 64 -1.93 -18.56 -15.87
CA ASP A 64 -1.73 -19.80 -16.63
C ASP A 64 -0.66 -19.66 -17.73
N TYR A 65 0.08 -18.57 -17.72
CA TYR A 65 1.18 -18.29 -18.63
C TYR A 65 2.39 -17.73 -17.86
N GLY A 66 3.56 -17.91 -18.42
CA GLY A 66 4.78 -17.27 -17.94
C GLY A 66 5.13 -17.57 -16.48
N ASP A 67 5.84 -16.66 -15.87
CA ASP A 67 6.32 -16.76 -14.49
C ASP A 67 6.11 -15.41 -13.76
N ASN A 68 5.78 -15.48 -12.48
CA ASN A 68 5.69 -14.29 -11.63
C ASN A 68 6.45 -14.49 -10.31
N ALA A 69 6.88 -13.40 -9.71
CA ALA A 69 7.49 -13.38 -8.38
C ALA A 69 7.22 -12.04 -7.69
N VAL A 70 7.22 -12.09 -6.37
CA VAL A 70 7.11 -10.93 -5.48
C VAL A 70 8.27 -10.94 -4.51
N ALA A 71 8.91 -9.78 -4.35
CA ALA A 71 9.94 -9.57 -3.35
C ALA A 71 9.59 -8.38 -2.44
N ILE A 72 9.94 -8.51 -1.17
CA ILE A 72 9.93 -7.44 -0.16
C ILE A 72 11.40 -7.18 0.19
N ASP A 73 11.86 -5.95 0.00
CA ASP A 73 13.25 -5.51 0.21
C ASP A 73 14.30 -6.41 -0.49
N GLY A 74 13.89 -7.04 -1.59
CA GLY A 74 14.70 -7.95 -2.38
C GLY A 74 14.67 -9.41 -1.94
N GLU A 75 13.96 -9.76 -0.87
CA GLU A 75 13.73 -11.14 -0.48
C GLU A 75 12.44 -11.67 -1.13
N ILE A 76 12.52 -12.80 -1.81
CA ILE A 76 11.37 -13.40 -2.47
C ILE A 76 10.43 -13.98 -1.42
N VAL A 77 9.18 -13.56 -1.48
CA VAL A 77 8.13 -13.98 -0.53
C VAL A 77 7.01 -14.77 -1.19
N ALA A 78 6.84 -14.63 -2.51
CA ALA A 78 5.81 -15.34 -3.27
C ALA A 78 6.17 -15.42 -4.77
N GLY A 79 5.43 -16.25 -5.50
CA GLY A 79 5.54 -16.44 -6.94
C GLY A 79 5.13 -17.87 -7.33
N ASN A 80 4.84 -18.08 -8.60
CA ASN A 80 4.39 -19.42 -9.05
C ASN A 80 5.46 -20.52 -8.94
N ASN A 81 6.75 -20.16 -8.84
CA ASN A 81 7.85 -21.10 -8.59
C ASN A 81 8.40 -21.02 -7.16
N TYR A 82 7.86 -20.13 -6.31
CA TYR A 82 8.33 -19.94 -4.93
C TYR A 82 8.19 -21.22 -4.10
N GLY A 83 9.26 -21.59 -3.40
CA GLY A 83 9.30 -22.80 -2.57
C GLY A 83 9.40 -24.11 -3.37
N THR A 84 9.64 -24.05 -4.68
CA THR A 84 9.85 -25.22 -5.54
C THR A 84 11.31 -25.31 -6.02
N ASP A 85 11.70 -26.46 -6.60
CA ASP A 85 13.00 -26.63 -7.26
C ASP A 85 12.94 -26.26 -8.76
N VAL A 86 11.84 -25.65 -9.22
CA VAL A 86 11.66 -25.29 -10.63
C VAL A 86 12.43 -24.00 -10.92
N ILE A 87 13.39 -24.08 -11.84
CA ILE A 87 14.12 -22.93 -12.37
C ILE A 87 13.73 -22.78 -13.83
N SER A 88 13.07 -21.68 -14.16
CA SER A 88 12.50 -21.41 -15.49
C SER A 88 13.02 -20.09 -16.08
N PRO A 89 14.31 -20.01 -16.51
CA PRO A 89 14.83 -18.82 -17.13
C PRO A 89 14.17 -18.56 -18.49
N ARG A 90 13.81 -17.30 -18.73
CA ARG A 90 13.24 -16.83 -19.99
C ARG A 90 14.05 -15.67 -20.55
N PRO A 91 14.01 -15.42 -21.87
CA PRO A 91 14.56 -14.19 -22.42
C PRO A 91 13.96 -12.96 -21.73
N THR A 92 14.83 -12.09 -21.23
CA THR A 92 14.42 -10.95 -20.39
C THR A 92 13.92 -9.76 -21.19
N ALA A 93 14.18 -9.77 -22.49
CA ALA A 93 13.96 -8.59 -23.32
C ALA A 93 14.59 -7.34 -22.66
N SER A 94 13.98 -6.19 -22.86
CA SER A 94 14.49 -4.92 -22.35
C SER A 94 14.54 -4.78 -20.81
N THR A 95 14.07 -5.77 -20.03
CA THR A 95 14.30 -5.75 -18.57
C THR A 95 15.79 -5.96 -18.23
N ALA A 96 16.60 -6.53 -19.15
CA ALA A 96 18.06 -6.59 -19.07
C ALA A 96 18.70 -5.22 -18.77
N LYS A 97 18.11 -4.12 -19.25
CA LYS A 97 18.62 -2.76 -19.05
C LYS A 97 18.67 -2.33 -17.58
N MET A 98 17.91 -2.97 -16.71
CA MET A 98 18.03 -2.77 -15.25
C MET A 98 19.39 -3.22 -14.75
N ILE A 99 19.88 -4.36 -15.26
CA ILE A 99 21.19 -4.90 -14.89
C ILE A 99 22.31 -3.98 -15.38
N LEU A 100 22.19 -3.48 -16.62
CA LEU A 100 23.14 -2.52 -17.17
C LEU A 100 23.17 -1.22 -16.33
N ALA A 101 22.01 -0.66 -16.03
CA ALA A 101 21.92 0.56 -15.25
C ALA A 101 22.60 0.42 -13.87
N LEU A 102 22.34 -0.69 -13.17
CA LEU A 102 22.98 -1.02 -11.89
C LEU A 102 24.50 -1.20 -12.04
N ALA A 103 24.95 -1.87 -13.11
CA ALA A 103 26.38 -2.06 -13.36
C ALA A 103 27.08 -0.72 -13.64
N VAL A 104 26.46 0.16 -14.42
CA VAL A 104 26.99 1.51 -14.73
C VAL A 104 27.05 2.36 -13.45
N MET A 105 25.96 2.42 -12.67
CA MET A 105 25.96 3.17 -11.40
C MET A 105 26.99 2.62 -10.40
N ARG A 106 27.25 1.33 -10.41
CA ARG A 106 28.27 0.73 -9.54
C ARG A 106 29.71 1.05 -9.99
N GLU A 107 29.96 1.13 -11.28
CA GLU A 107 31.30 1.36 -11.86
C GLU A 107 31.65 2.84 -11.92
N LYS A 108 30.70 3.67 -12.37
CA LYS A 108 30.88 5.10 -12.60
C LYS A 108 30.26 5.93 -11.49
N GLY A 109 28.99 5.81 -11.31
CA GLY A 109 28.15 6.35 -10.26
C GLY A 109 28.28 7.85 -9.98
N PHE A 110 27.16 8.48 -9.73
CA PHE A 110 27.07 9.89 -9.33
C PHE A 110 25.91 10.04 -8.33
N SER A 111 25.89 11.16 -7.61
CA SER A 111 24.88 11.40 -6.58
C SER A 111 23.60 11.95 -7.18
N LEU A 112 22.49 11.77 -6.47
CA LEU A 112 21.20 12.35 -6.83
C LEU A 112 21.32 13.88 -6.99
N GLY A 113 20.79 14.41 -8.10
CA GLY A 113 20.89 15.82 -8.48
C GLY A 113 22.15 16.17 -9.30
N GLU A 114 23.06 15.22 -9.52
CA GLU A 114 24.16 15.34 -10.46
C GLU A 114 23.80 14.68 -11.80
N THR A 115 24.56 14.95 -12.86
CA THR A 115 24.33 14.39 -14.20
C THR A 115 25.34 13.33 -14.61
N GLY A 116 26.32 13.05 -13.77
CA GLY A 116 27.41 12.11 -14.06
C GLY A 116 28.39 12.64 -15.11
N GLU A 117 29.20 11.75 -15.69
CA GLU A 117 30.18 12.06 -16.71
C GLU A 117 29.52 12.40 -18.07
N THR A 118 30.22 13.14 -18.90
CA THR A 118 29.78 13.43 -20.27
C THR A 118 30.24 12.32 -21.23
N ILE A 119 29.33 11.84 -22.04
CA ILE A 119 29.51 10.80 -23.06
C ILE A 119 29.48 11.48 -24.44
N THR A 120 30.55 11.41 -25.21
CA THR A 120 30.56 11.91 -26.58
C THR A 120 30.18 10.80 -27.56
N ILE A 121 29.14 11.02 -28.34
CA ILE A 121 28.65 10.04 -29.34
C ILE A 121 29.69 9.94 -30.47
N ASN A 122 30.32 8.81 -30.59
CA ASN A 122 31.30 8.53 -31.66
C ASN A 122 30.62 7.85 -32.87
N PRO A 123 31.32 7.69 -34.00
CA PRO A 123 30.75 7.05 -35.20
C PRO A 123 30.25 5.60 -34.99
N GLU A 124 30.86 4.86 -34.07
CA GLU A 124 30.46 3.49 -33.76
C GLU A 124 29.14 3.46 -33.02
N MET A 125 28.96 4.29 -32.00
CA MET A 125 27.67 4.47 -31.29
C MET A 125 26.55 4.94 -32.23
N TYR A 126 26.86 5.79 -33.20
CA TYR A 126 25.93 6.21 -34.25
C TYR A 126 25.58 5.04 -35.18
N SER A 127 26.53 4.18 -35.50
CA SER A 127 26.26 2.97 -36.31
C SER A 127 25.31 2.01 -35.60
N GLN A 128 25.42 1.87 -34.29
CA GLN A 128 24.46 1.10 -33.47
C GLN A 128 23.07 1.72 -33.51
N TYR A 129 22.94 3.04 -33.43
CA TYR A 129 21.66 3.72 -33.60
C TYR A 129 21.02 3.37 -34.96
N VAL A 130 21.77 3.44 -36.06
CA VAL A 130 21.28 3.08 -37.39
C VAL A 130 20.88 1.59 -37.46
N TYR A 131 21.68 0.72 -36.80
CA TYR A 131 21.36 -0.71 -36.71
C TYR A 131 19.99 -0.95 -36.06
N TYR A 132 19.75 -0.39 -34.88
CA TYR A 132 18.48 -0.60 -34.18
C TYR A 132 17.29 0.05 -34.87
N VAL A 133 17.45 1.22 -35.50
CA VAL A 133 16.42 1.82 -36.34
C VAL A 133 16.01 0.89 -37.49
N THR A 134 17.00 0.27 -38.18
CA THR A 134 16.74 -0.60 -39.32
C THR A 134 16.19 -1.98 -38.95
N HIS A 135 16.44 -2.44 -37.72
CA HIS A 135 15.94 -3.72 -37.19
C HIS A 135 14.71 -3.60 -36.29
N GLY A 136 14.09 -2.41 -36.24
CA GLY A 136 12.86 -2.18 -35.47
C GLY A 136 13.05 -2.21 -33.96
N GLY A 137 14.30 -2.03 -33.47
CA GLY A 137 14.60 -1.95 -32.05
C GLY A 137 14.25 -0.57 -31.47
N SER A 138 13.90 -0.53 -30.18
CA SER A 138 13.73 0.73 -29.44
C SER A 138 15.03 1.53 -29.48
N ASN A 139 14.93 2.81 -29.77
CA ASN A 139 16.13 3.64 -29.95
C ASN A 139 15.91 5.08 -29.51
N THR A 140 16.99 5.78 -29.15
CA THR A 140 17.05 7.19 -28.90
C THR A 140 17.90 7.82 -29.99
N ARG A 141 17.36 8.86 -30.64
CA ARG A 141 18.08 9.58 -31.71
C ARG A 141 19.32 10.24 -31.16
N VAL A 142 20.45 10.03 -31.82
CA VAL A 142 21.75 10.65 -31.49
C VAL A 142 22.44 11.14 -32.74
N MET A 143 23.43 12.00 -32.58
CA MET A 143 24.30 12.51 -33.66
C MET A 143 25.76 12.35 -33.30
N VAL A 144 26.63 12.11 -34.32
CA VAL A 144 28.08 12.05 -34.11
C VAL A 144 28.59 13.39 -33.59
N GLY A 145 29.38 13.36 -32.53
CA GLY A 145 29.92 14.53 -31.85
C GLY A 145 28.98 15.19 -30.83
N GLU A 146 27.76 14.63 -30.66
CA GLU A 146 26.86 15.03 -29.59
C GLU A 146 27.43 14.64 -28.23
N GLU A 147 27.23 15.52 -27.26
CA GLU A 147 27.55 15.28 -25.85
C GLU A 147 26.26 15.01 -25.11
N ILE A 148 26.16 13.87 -24.43
CA ILE A 148 25.06 13.48 -23.60
C ILE A 148 25.57 13.15 -22.19
N SER A 149 24.83 13.51 -21.15
CA SER A 149 25.23 13.17 -19.79
C SER A 149 24.98 11.69 -19.50
N GLU A 150 25.67 11.14 -18.51
CA GLU A 150 25.42 9.80 -18.01
C GLU A 150 23.97 9.65 -17.54
N TYR A 151 23.41 10.67 -16.87
CA TYR A 151 22.02 10.71 -16.46
C TYR A 151 21.07 10.61 -17.67
N ASP A 152 21.27 11.43 -18.72
CA ASP A 152 20.44 11.39 -19.94
C ASP A 152 20.51 10.02 -20.65
N ALA A 153 21.69 9.39 -20.62
CA ALA A 153 21.87 8.07 -21.19
C ALA A 153 21.12 6.99 -20.37
N LEU A 154 21.16 7.04 -19.03
CA LEU A 154 20.39 6.18 -18.14
C LEU A 154 18.88 6.40 -18.31
N VAL A 155 18.44 7.65 -18.42
CA VAL A 155 17.04 7.99 -18.77
C VAL A 155 16.65 7.35 -20.09
N SER A 156 17.48 7.45 -21.11
CA SER A 156 17.20 6.87 -22.45
C SER A 156 16.99 5.36 -22.39
N ILE A 157 17.75 4.62 -21.59
CA ILE A 157 17.64 3.16 -21.49
C ILE A 157 16.47 2.71 -20.60
N LEU A 158 16.14 3.47 -19.56
CA LEU A 158 15.12 3.07 -18.59
C LEU A 158 13.73 3.55 -18.98
N LEU A 159 13.55 4.80 -19.45
CA LEU A 159 12.25 5.32 -19.89
C LEU A 159 11.89 4.80 -21.29
N ALA A 160 12.65 5.21 -22.31
CA ALA A 160 12.37 4.91 -23.70
C ALA A 160 12.85 3.52 -24.15
N SER A 161 13.46 2.78 -23.23
CA SER A 161 13.97 1.42 -23.52
C SER A 161 15.01 1.38 -24.67
N SER A 162 15.82 2.42 -24.82
CA SER A 162 16.75 2.60 -25.93
C SER A 162 17.84 1.52 -25.99
N ASN A 163 17.88 0.76 -27.09
CA ASN A 163 18.87 -0.30 -27.29
C ASN A 163 20.24 0.28 -27.64
N ASN A 164 20.28 1.27 -28.56
CA ASN A 164 21.54 1.88 -28.97
C ASN A 164 22.23 2.58 -27.81
N MET A 165 21.48 3.23 -26.91
CA MET A 165 22.08 3.86 -25.74
C MET A 165 22.52 2.83 -24.70
N ALA A 166 21.88 1.68 -24.63
CA ALA A 166 22.33 0.60 -23.74
C ALA A 166 23.70 0.05 -24.18
N ASP A 167 23.87 -0.30 -25.45
CA ASP A 167 25.15 -0.78 -25.95
C ASP A 167 26.23 0.32 -25.88
N ALA A 168 25.86 1.58 -26.17
CA ALA A 168 26.77 2.72 -26.04
C ALA A 168 27.25 2.90 -24.59
N LEU A 169 26.35 2.84 -23.61
CA LEU A 169 26.68 2.90 -22.18
C LEU A 169 27.58 1.75 -21.75
N ALA A 170 27.28 0.52 -22.18
CA ALA A 170 28.08 -0.64 -21.84
C ALA A 170 29.52 -0.52 -22.38
N VAL A 171 29.67 -0.08 -23.65
CA VAL A 171 30.99 0.15 -24.26
C VAL A 171 31.70 1.31 -23.60
N TRP A 172 31.02 2.42 -23.29
CA TRP A 172 31.59 3.56 -22.62
C TRP A 172 32.10 3.22 -21.21
N ALA A 173 31.29 2.52 -20.41
CA ALA A 173 31.65 2.26 -19.01
C ALA A 173 32.68 1.11 -18.86
N PHE A 174 32.62 0.10 -19.72
CA PHE A 174 33.38 -1.15 -19.56
C PHE A 174 34.35 -1.42 -20.72
N GLY A 175 34.35 -0.59 -21.77
CA GLY A 175 35.20 -0.74 -22.94
C GLY A 175 34.73 -1.71 -24.01
N SER A 176 33.89 -2.69 -23.65
CA SER A 176 33.26 -3.64 -24.58
C SER A 176 32.03 -4.29 -23.96
N ILE A 177 31.17 -4.89 -24.80
CA ILE A 177 30.02 -5.72 -24.34
C ILE A 177 30.53 -6.95 -23.57
N ASP A 178 31.63 -7.57 -23.98
CA ASP A 178 32.19 -8.73 -23.28
C ASP A 178 32.67 -8.40 -21.87
N ASN A 179 33.33 -7.26 -21.70
CA ASN A 179 33.75 -6.79 -20.36
C ASN A 179 32.52 -6.44 -19.49
N TYR A 180 31.51 -5.80 -20.07
CA TYR A 180 30.24 -5.57 -19.36
C TYR A 180 29.62 -6.88 -18.90
N ARG A 181 29.54 -7.88 -19.78
CA ARG A 181 29.00 -9.21 -19.46
C ARG A 181 29.73 -9.86 -18.29
N GLU A 182 31.07 -9.84 -18.32
CA GLU A 182 31.90 -10.37 -17.23
C GLU A 182 31.64 -9.62 -15.92
N TYR A 183 31.64 -8.27 -15.96
CA TYR A 183 31.38 -7.42 -14.81
C TYR A 183 29.98 -7.66 -14.21
N ALA A 184 28.95 -7.62 -15.06
CA ALA A 184 27.58 -7.80 -14.64
C ALA A 184 27.33 -9.21 -14.07
N THR A 185 27.89 -10.25 -14.67
CA THR A 185 27.81 -11.63 -14.14
C THR A 185 28.43 -11.72 -12.75
N LYS A 186 29.60 -11.11 -12.55
CA LYS A 186 30.25 -11.07 -11.24
C LYS A 186 29.41 -10.30 -10.22
N MET A 187 28.88 -9.14 -10.59
CA MET A 187 27.99 -8.32 -9.76
C MET A 187 26.75 -9.09 -9.31
N LEU A 188 26.07 -9.76 -10.23
CA LEU A 188 24.88 -10.58 -9.92
C LEU A 188 25.21 -11.73 -8.97
N ASN A 189 26.31 -12.44 -9.19
CA ASN A 189 26.76 -13.51 -8.30
C ASN A 189 27.10 -13.01 -6.88
N GLU A 190 27.68 -11.83 -6.74
CA GLU A 190 27.94 -11.19 -5.44
C GLU A 190 26.64 -10.87 -4.67
N TRP A 191 25.54 -10.67 -5.40
CA TRP A 191 24.20 -10.44 -4.83
C TRP A 191 23.39 -11.73 -4.64
N GLY A 192 23.96 -12.89 -4.97
CA GLY A 192 23.25 -14.17 -4.90
C GLY A 192 22.21 -14.38 -6.00
N ILE A 193 22.27 -13.57 -7.07
CA ILE A 193 21.41 -13.66 -8.25
C ILE A 193 22.10 -14.57 -9.26
N THR A 194 21.70 -15.84 -9.29
CA THR A 194 22.47 -16.90 -9.97
C THR A 194 21.76 -17.55 -11.16
N ASN A 195 20.47 -17.25 -11.37
CA ASN A 195 19.69 -17.82 -12.48
C ASN A 195 19.55 -16.83 -13.66
N THR A 196 20.39 -15.81 -13.66
CA THR A 196 20.45 -14.79 -14.71
C THR A 196 21.72 -14.95 -15.55
N THR A 197 21.54 -15.05 -16.86
CA THR A 197 22.63 -15.12 -17.84
C THR A 197 22.66 -13.83 -18.66
N ILE A 198 23.81 -13.17 -18.76
CA ILE A 198 24.01 -12.00 -19.62
C ILE A 198 24.43 -12.48 -21.02
N GLY A 199 23.69 -12.05 -22.01
CA GLY A 199 23.87 -12.47 -23.42
C GLY A 199 24.87 -11.61 -24.19
N ILE A 200 24.66 -11.56 -25.52
CA ILE A 200 25.61 -10.97 -26.47
C ILE A 200 25.44 -9.43 -26.64
N ASP A 201 24.36 -8.85 -26.15
CA ASP A 201 24.11 -7.42 -26.13
C ASP A 201 23.86 -6.92 -24.69
N ALA A 202 23.86 -5.62 -24.49
CA ALA A 202 23.59 -5.03 -23.17
C ALA A 202 22.11 -4.64 -22.99
N CYS A 203 21.29 -4.77 -24.02
CA CYS A 203 19.93 -4.23 -24.05
C CYS A 203 18.83 -5.31 -23.94
N GLY A 204 19.18 -6.60 -24.09
CA GLY A 204 18.24 -7.71 -24.14
C GLY A 204 17.43 -7.73 -25.43
N PHE A 205 17.97 -7.25 -26.54
CA PHE A 205 17.37 -7.36 -27.86
C PHE A 205 17.57 -8.76 -28.45
N ASP A 206 18.67 -9.42 -28.09
CA ASP A 206 18.91 -10.81 -28.36
C ASP A 206 18.37 -11.71 -27.24
N GLU A 207 17.86 -12.88 -27.59
CA GLU A 207 17.24 -13.84 -26.65
C GLU A 207 18.22 -14.46 -25.66
N SER A 208 19.53 -14.28 -25.84
CA SER A 208 20.57 -14.91 -25.03
C SER A 208 20.68 -14.35 -23.61
N THR A 209 20.13 -13.17 -23.35
CA THR A 209 19.98 -12.68 -21.97
C THR A 209 18.74 -13.29 -21.35
N THR A 210 18.92 -14.19 -20.39
CA THR A 210 17.82 -14.92 -19.73
C THR A 210 17.84 -14.71 -18.22
N SER A 211 16.67 -14.76 -17.60
CA SER A 211 16.51 -14.65 -16.14
C SER A 211 15.22 -15.32 -15.67
N THR A 212 15.07 -15.51 -14.36
CA THR A 212 13.82 -15.92 -13.72
C THR A 212 13.04 -14.71 -13.19
N ALA A 213 11.77 -14.90 -12.89
CA ALA A 213 10.95 -13.87 -12.27
C ALA A 213 11.51 -13.45 -10.89
N GLU A 214 11.98 -14.42 -10.11
CA GLU A 214 12.58 -14.19 -8.79
C GLU A 214 13.85 -13.32 -8.90
N ASP A 215 14.75 -13.67 -9.82
CA ASP A 215 15.97 -12.89 -10.02
C ASP A 215 15.65 -11.46 -10.50
N LEU A 216 14.67 -11.30 -11.41
CA LEU A 216 14.26 -9.97 -11.89
C LEU A 216 13.54 -9.15 -10.82
N ALA A 217 12.77 -9.77 -9.92
CA ALA A 217 12.20 -9.07 -8.77
C ALA A 217 13.30 -8.57 -7.81
N ARG A 218 14.35 -9.38 -7.53
CA ARG A 218 15.53 -8.95 -6.76
C ARG A 218 16.30 -7.82 -7.45
N ILE A 219 16.50 -7.90 -8.75
CA ILE A 219 17.14 -6.83 -9.54
C ILE A 219 16.31 -5.56 -9.49
N GLY A 220 14.98 -5.67 -9.62
CA GLY A 220 14.07 -4.55 -9.46
C GLY A 220 14.19 -3.86 -8.10
N ALA A 221 14.29 -4.63 -7.02
CA ALA A 221 14.51 -4.09 -5.67
C ALA A 221 15.84 -3.33 -5.57
N LYS A 222 16.91 -3.79 -6.22
CA LYS A 222 18.19 -3.08 -6.30
C LYS A 222 18.06 -1.77 -7.08
N VAL A 223 17.28 -1.73 -8.15
CA VAL A 223 17.00 -0.49 -8.91
C VAL A 223 16.26 0.51 -8.03
N MET A 224 15.25 0.07 -7.29
CA MET A 224 14.48 0.92 -6.40
C MET A 224 15.28 1.39 -5.17
N ALA A 225 16.33 0.68 -4.79
CA ALA A 225 17.22 1.05 -3.69
C ALA A 225 18.32 2.03 -4.11
N GLU A 226 18.61 2.18 -5.40
CA GLU A 226 19.57 3.14 -5.93
C GLU A 226 18.87 4.49 -6.20
N PRO A 227 19.17 5.55 -5.45
CA PRO A 227 18.36 6.78 -5.49
C PRO A 227 18.22 7.41 -6.88
N VAL A 228 19.30 7.41 -7.68
CA VAL A 228 19.28 7.98 -9.04
C VAL A 228 18.40 7.13 -9.95
N LEU A 229 18.54 5.81 -9.89
CA LEU A 229 17.73 4.91 -10.73
C LEU A 229 16.27 4.92 -10.31
N ALA A 230 15.98 4.99 -9.01
CA ALA A 230 14.61 5.09 -8.49
C ALA A 230 13.91 6.36 -9.00
N GLU A 231 14.60 7.52 -8.99
CA GLU A 231 14.10 8.76 -9.59
C GLU A 231 13.83 8.60 -11.08
N ILE A 232 14.79 8.03 -11.82
CA ILE A 232 14.66 7.85 -13.27
C ILE A 232 13.44 6.98 -13.59
N VAL A 233 13.32 5.78 -12.99
CA VAL A 233 12.24 4.85 -13.33
C VAL A 233 10.85 5.37 -12.93
N ALA A 234 10.77 6.29 -11.96
CA ALA A 234 9.54 6.96 -11.55
C ALA A 234 9.16 8.14 -12.45
N THR A 235 10.05 8.56 -13.35
CA THR A 235 9.82 9.70 -14.25
C THR A 235 8.94 9.29 -15.43
N LYS A 236 7.84 10.03 -15.67
CA LYS A 236 6.89 9.77 -16.79
C LYS A 236 7.46 10.19 -18.14
N ASN A 237 8.05 11.37 -18.20
CA ASN A 237 8.67 11.92 -19.42
C ASN A 237 9.89 12.76 -19.06
N TYR A 238 10.85 12.84 -19.97
CA TYR A 238 12.07 13.60 -19.80
C TYR A 238 12.64 14.03 -21.16
N ALA A 239 13.11 15.26 -21.26
CA ALA A 239 13.71 15.78 -22.50
C ALA A 239 15.22 15.58 -22.48
N VAL A 240 15.72 14.83 -23.47
CA VAL A 240 17.16 14.64 -23.70
C VAL A 240 17.64 15.45 -24.90
N PRO A 241 18.92 15.82 -24.97
CA PRO A 241 19.47 16.49 -26.15
C PRO A 241 19.17 15.73 -27.45
N VAL A 242 19.06 16.43 -28.57
CA VAL A 242 18.81 15.91 -29.93
C VAL A 242 17.54 15.06 -30.09
N ALA A 243 17.30 14.10 -29.20
CA ALA A 243 16.12 13.22 -29.28
C ALA A 243 14.82 13.93 -28.86
N GLY A 244 14.91 14.96 -28.01
CA GLY A 244 13.74 15.62 -27.45
C GLY A 244 13.09 14.84 -26.31
N GLU A 245 11.77 14.93 -26.20
CA GLU A 245 11.02 14.29 -25.12
C GLU A 245 10.97 12.76 -25.27
N LEU A 246 11.36 12.07 -24.21
CA LEU A 246 11.26 10.61 -24.05
C LEU A 246 10.14 10.29 -23.06
N ASN A 247 9.31 9.32 -23.41
CA ASN A 247 8.21 8.85 -22.56
C ASN A 247 8.54 7.50 -21.95
N ASN A 248 8.15 7.29 -20.71
CA ASN A 248 8.31 6.01 -20.04
C ASN A 248 7.37 4.98 -20.67
N THR A 249 7.90 3.79 -20.95
CA THR A 249 7.13 2.68 -21.52
C THR A 249 6.23 1.99 -20.50
N ASN A 250 6.43 2.23 -19.19
CA ASN A 250 5.59 1.71 -18.14
C ASN A 250 4.34 2.60 -17.96
N GLN A 251 3.19 2.10 -18.42
CA GLN A 251 1.92 2.80 -18.35
C GLN A 251 1.28 2.80 -16.95
N LEU A 252 1.81 1.97 -16.02
CA LEU A 252 1.31 1.89 -14.65
C LEU A 252 1.93 2.93 -13.70
N LEU A 253 2.83 3.80 -14.18
CA LEU A 253 3.45 4.81 -13.31
C LEU A 253 2.44 5.73 -12.66
N GLY A 254 2.40 5.71 -11.32
CA GLY A 254 1.49 6.51 -10.50
C GLY A 254 0.12 5.87 -10.30
N ILE A 255 -0.13 4.69 -10.90
CA ILE A 255 -1.32 3.88 -10.61
C ILE A 255 -0.98 2.96 -9.44
N SER A 256 -1.85 2.85 -8.45
CA SER A 256 -1.67 2.00 -7.26
C SER A 256 -0.27 2.15 -6.64
N ARG A 257 0.21 3.36 -6.54
CA ARG A 257 1.55 3.73 -5.99
C ARG A 257 2.74 3.14 -6.76
N ILE A 258 2.54 2.57 -7.95
CA ILE A 258 3.64 2.04 -8.77
C ILE A 258 4.59 3.17 -9.16
N ALA A 259 5.86 3.06 -8.74
CA ALA A 259 6.92 4.04 -8.95
C ALA A 259 8.00 3.60 -9.95
N GLY A 260 7.80 2.54 -10.69
CA GLY A 260 8.73 1.98 -11.67
C GLY A 260 8.25 0.59 -12.08
N ILE A 261 9.02 -0.28 -12.81
CA ILE A 261 10.46 -0.14 -13.05
C ILE A 261 10.75 -0.27 -14.54
N LYS A 262 10.46 -1.45 -15.17
CA LYS A 262 10.86 -1.69 -16.55
C LYS A 262 9.97 -2.68 -17.28
N THR A 263 9.64 -2.36 -18.54
CA THR A 263 8.94 -3.22 -19.49
C THR A 263 9.91 -3.94 -20.41
N GLY A 264 9.50 -5.10 -20.96
CA GLY A 264 10.29 -5.85 -21.95
C GLY A 264 9.42 -6.62 -22.93
N PHE A 265 9.87 -6.70 -24.21
CA PHE A 265 9.27 -7.54 -25.25
C PHE A 265 10.24 -7.69 -26.43
N ILE A 266 10.49 -8.93 -26.88
CA ILE A 266 11.25 -9.27 -28.09
C ILE A 266 10.57 -10.36 -28.93
N GLY A 267 9.27 -10.50 -28.86
CA GLY A 267 8.51 -11.52 -29.58
C GLY A 267 7.96 -12.62 -28.67
N ASP A 268 7.45 -13.68 -29.28
CA ASP A 268 6.75 -14.76 -28.57
C ASP A 268 7.65 -15.53 -27.58
N THR A 269 8.96 -15.53 -27.79
CA THR A 269 9.92 -16.22 -26.89
C THR A 269 10.04 -15.56 -25.53
N SER A 270 10.02 -14.23 -25.45
CA SER A 270 9.99 -13.51 -24.17
C SER A 270 8.56 -13.34 -23.66
N GLY A 271 7.58 -13.20 -24.57
CA GLY A 271 6.30 -12.59 -24.22
C GLY A 271 6.49 -11.15 -23.74
N TYR A 272 5.45 -10.55 -23.22
CA TYR A 272 5.54 -9.24 -22.56
C TYR A 272 5.98 -9.42 -21.10
N CYS A 273 6.95 -8.63 -20.69
CA CYS A 273 7.52 -8.64 -19.35
C CYS A 273 7.31 -7.27 -18.68
N LEU A 274 6.96 -7.27 -17.41
CA LEU A 274 6.88 -6.07 -16.59
C LEU A 274 7.44 -6.31 -15.20
N ILE A 275 8.38 -5.48 -14.81
CA ILE A 275 8.88 -5.41 -13.44
C ILE A 275 8.31 -4.12 -12.85
N ALA A 276 7.48 -4.25 -11.81
CA ALA A 276 6.89 -3.13 -11.11
C ALA A 276 7.45 -3.00 -9.69
N GLY A 277 7.43 -1.78 -9.14
CA GLY A 277 7.90 -1.51 -7.79
C GLY A 277 7.12 -0.39 -7.14
N TYR A 278 6.87 -0.50 -5.83
CA TYR A 278 6.22 0.52 -5.02
C TYR A 278 6.75 0.48 -3.58
N LYS A 279 6.41 1.50 -2.79
CA LYS A 279 6.71 1.56 -1.36
C LYS A 279 5.47 1.22 -0.52
N GLU A 280 5.70 0.44 0.54
CA GLU A 280 4.74 0.18 1.61
C GLU A 280 5.43 0.52 2.94
N GLY A 281 5.12 1.68 3.52
CA GLY A 281 5.92 2.26 4.59
C GLY A 281 7.38 2.41 4.17
N GLU A 282 8.29 1.88 4.97
CA GLU A 282 9.73 1.88 4.67
C GLU A 282 10.15 0.75 3.71
N HIS A 283 9.25 -0.20 3.43
CA HIS A 283 9.55 -1.38 2.62
C HIS A 283 9.42 -1.12 1.13
N THR A 284 10.27 -1.77 0.35
CA THR A 284 10.17 -1.79 -1.12
C THR A 284 9.59 -3.12 -1.57
N ILE A 285 8.42 -3.08 -2.19
CA ILE A 285 7.80 -4.24 -2.81
C ILE A 285 8.09 -4.19 -4.29
N THR A 286 8.58 -5.30 -4.84
CA THR A 286 8.79 -5.46 -6.28
C THR A 286 8.11 -6.71 -6.79
N THR A 287 7.46 -6.58 -7.94
CA THR A 287 6.81 -7.69 -8.65
C THR A 287 7.47 -7.89 -10.01
N ALA A 288 7.60 -9.12 -10.43
CA ALA A 288 8.03 -9.49 -11.77
C ALA A 288 6.96 -10.34 -12.41
N LEU A 289 6.52 -9.97 -13.61
CA LEU A 289 5.62 -10.75 -14.47
C LEU A 289 6.30 -10.96 -15.82
N LEU A 290 6.47 -12.21 -16.22
CA LEU A 290 7.17 -12.61 -17.45
C LEU A 290 6.25 -13.42 -18.34
N GLY A 291 6.41 -13.26 -19.65
CA GLY A 291 5.75 -14.14 -20.62
C GLY A 291 4.29 -13.85 -20.88
N ALA A 292 3.79 -12.66 -20.56
CA ALA A 292 2.40 -12.30 -20.84
C ALA A 292 2.10 -12.35 -22.36
N PRO A 293 0.93 -12.89 -22.75
CA PRO A 293 0.61 -13.12 -24.17
C PRO A 293 0.34 -11.83 -24.95
N THR A 294 -0.05 -10.77 -24.27
CA THR A 294 -0.32 -9.46 -24.87
C THR A 294 0.25 -8.33 -24.00
N ARG A 295 0.43 -7.17 -24.61
CA ARG A 295 0.84 -5.97 -23.89
C ARG A 295 -0.19 -5.57 -22.80
N ALA A 296 -1.48 -5.66 -23.12
CA ALA A 296 -2.54 -5.38 -22.17
C ALA A 296 -2.45 -6.34 -20.97
N ALA A 297 -2.40 -7.65 -21.22
CA ALA A 297 -2.26 -8.64 -20.14
C ALA A 297 -1.04 -8.35 -19.23
N SER A 298 0.09 -7.91 -19.79
CA SER A 298 1.25 -7.60 -18.94
C SER A 298 1.02 -6.42 -17.99
N PHE A 299 0.21 -5.44 -18.37
CA PHE A 299 -0.15 -4.33 -17.51
C PHE A 299 -1.27 -4.71 -16.54
N ASP A 300 -2.35 -5.31 -17.05
CA ASP A 300 -3.52 -5.67 -16.24
C ASP A 300 -3.14 -6.65 -15.12
N ASP A 301 -2.39 -7.69 -15.45
CA ASP A 301 -1.99 -8.72 -14.50
C ASP A 301 -0.90 -8.23 -13.52
N SER A 302 0.01 -7.35 -13.96
CA SER A 302 0.97 -6.72 -13.04
C SER A 302 0.26 -5.77 -12.08
N LEU A 303 -0.73 -5.01 -12.54
CA LEU A 303 -1.54 -4.15 -11.69
C LEU A 303 -2.32 -4.98 -10.68
N ASN A 304 -3.02 -6.02 -11.13
CA ASN A 304 -3.75 -6.94 -10.26
C ASN A 304 -2.84 -7.58 -9.20
N LEU A 305 -1.62 -7.97 -9.57
CA LEU A 305 -0.65 -8.51 -8.62
C LEU A 305 -0.25 -7.48 -7.55
N VAL A 306 0.02 -6.23 -7.95
CA VAL A 306 0.37 -5.14 -7.05
C VAL A 306 -0.80 -4.80 -6.12
N GLU A 307 -2.00 -4.64 -6.64
CA GLU A 307 -3.19 -4.27 -5.84
C GLU A 307 -3.57 -5.38 -4.86
N THR A 308 -3.46 -6.64 -5.30
CA THR A 308 -3.67 -7.77 -4.39
C THR A 308 -2.63 -7.77 -3.27
N MET A 309 -1.36 -7.51 -3.57
CA MET A 309 -0.32 -7.36 -2.54
C MET A 309 -0.65 -6.25 -1.55
N GLN A 310 -1.06 -5.07 -2.02
CA GLN A 310 -1.43 -3.94 -1.17
C GLN A 310 -2.64 -4.25 -0.27
N THR A 311 -3.55 -5.09 -0.74
CA THR A 311 -4.73 -5.53 0.03
C THR A 311 -4.37 -6.58 1.07
N LEU A 312 -3.54 -7.57 0.69
CA LEU A 312 -3.20 -8.69 1.57
C LEU A 312 -2.22 -8.30 2.68
N ILE A 313 -1.23 -7.49 2.34
CA ILE A 313 -0.13 -7.15 3.26
C ILE A 313 0.14 -5.64 3.36
N PRO A 314 -0.86 -4.81 3.68
CA PRO A 314 -0.59 -3.41 3.99
C PRO A 314 0.27 -3.30 5.26
N GLU A 315 1.05 -2.22 5.39
CA GLU A 315 1.66 -1.89 6.68
C GLU A 315 0.55 -1.66 7.71
N ARG A 316 0.58 -2.40 8.82
CA ARG A 316 -0.45 -2.38 9.85
C ARG A 316 0.10 -1.88 11.17
N GLU A 317 -0.63 -0.97 11.81
CA GLU A 317 -0.39 -0.59 13.19
C GLU A 317 -0.77 -1.75 14.11
N VAL A 318 0.19 -2.24 14.86
CA VAL A 318 0.03 -3.37 15.79
C VAL A 318 0.14 -2.95 17.24
N ILE A 319 0.66 -1.76 17.51
CA ILE A 319 0.80 -1.20 18.85
C ILE A 319 0.64 0.31 18.75
N LYS A 320 -0.14 0.89 19.67
CA LYS A 320 -0.28 2.35 19.84
C LYS A 320 0.56 2.86 21.00
N ALA A 321 1.02 4.09 20.91
CA ALA A 321 1.64 4.79 22.02
C ALA A 321 0.70 4.81 23.24
N GLY A 322 1.21 4.41 24.40
CA GLY A 322 0.42 4.28 25.63
C GLY A 322 -0.33 2.95 25.78
N GLU A 323 -0.27 2.06 24.80
CA GLU A 323 -0.87 0.73 24.89
C GLU A 323 -0.12 -0.17 25.87
N VAL A 324 -0.86 -0.99 26.62
CA VAL A 324 -0.30 -1.98 27.53
C VAL A 324 0.15 -3.22 26.74
N VAL A 325 1.45 -3.38 26.56
CA VAL A 325 2.08 -4.48 25.80
C VAL A 325 2.51 -5.66 26.67
N GLY A 326 2.44 -5.51 27.98
CA GLY A 326 2.79 -6.55 28.93
C GLY A 326 2.60 -6.09 30.37
N TYR A 327 3.01 -6.94 31.28
CA TYR A 327 3.02 -6.61 32.71
C TYR A 327 4.07 -7.42 33.47
N TYR A 328 4.57 -6.83 34.56
CA TYR A 328 5.28 -7.57 35.58
C TYR A 328 4.30 -8.34 36.45
N ASP A 329 4.60 -9.59 36.73
CA ASP A 329 3.87 -10.41 37.69
C ASP A 329 4.79 -10.81 38.85
N SER A 330 4.24 -10.78 40.07
CA SER A 330 4.95 -11.23 41.25
C SER A 330 3.97 -11.64 42.34
N TRP A 331 4.47 -12.41 43.32
CA TRP A 331 3.68 -12.84 44.47
C TRP A 331 3.47 -11.72 45.53
N TRP A 332 4.16 -10.56 45.43
CA TRP A 332 4.13 -9.49 46.43
C TRP A 332 3.52 -8.16 45.97
N THR A 333 3.34 -7.98 44.70
CA THR A 333 2.68 -6.80 44.14
C THR A 333 1.63 -7.22 43.11
N GLY A 334 0.66 -6.36 42.84
CA GLY A 334 -0.24 -6.53 41.71
C GLY A 334 0.50 -6.38 40.38
N PRO A 335 -0.17 -6.63 39.26
CA PRO A 335 0.42 -6.45 37.95
C PRO A 335 0.80 -4.98 37.73
N VAL A 336 2.06 -4.74 37.33
CA VAL A 336 2.57 -3.44 36.92
C VAL A 336 2.61 -3.44 35.41
N ASN A 337 1.83 -2.58 34.76
CA ASN A 337 1.74 -2.57 33.30
C ASN A 337 3.02 -2.06 32.66
N ILE A 338 3.31 -2.59 31.48
CA ILE A 338 4.40 -2.18 30.60
C ILE A 338 3.74 -1.54 29.37
N ILE A 339 4.10 -0.30 29.10
CA ILE A 339 3.43 0.58 28.16
C ILE A 339 4.38 0.91 27.01
N ALA A 340 3.89 0.86 25.77
CA ALA A 340 4.63 1.29 24.59
C ALA A 340 4.80 2.82 24.56
N SER A 341 5.99 3.30 24.20
CA SER A 341 6.31 4.73 24.15
C SER A 341 5.90 5.41 22.84
N GLN A 342 5.68 4.63 21.78
CA GLN A 342 5.32 5.11 20.44
C GLN A 342 4.51 4.05 19.70
N ASP A 343 3.89 4.47 18.60
CA ASP A 343 3.20 3.57 17.69
C ASP A 343 4.20 2.62 17.02
N LEU A 344 3.76 1.38 16.77
CA LEU A 344 4.54 0.41 16.00
C LEU A 344 3.69 -0.13 14.85
N LYS A 345 4.19 0.07 13.64
CA LYS A 345 3.64 -0.53 12.42
C LYS A 345 4.56 -1.62 11.94
N ILE A 346 3.99 -2.68 11.39
CA ILE A 346 4.74 -3.79 10.79
C ILE A 346 4.15 -4.17 9.44
N LEU A 347 5.00 -4.69 8.56
CA LEU A 347 4.61 -5.38 7.34
C LEU A 347 4.69 -6.88 7.60
N ALA A 348 3.54 -7.58 7.58
CA ALA A 348 3.47 -8.99 7.92
C ALA A 348 2.36 -9.72 7.16
N TRP A 349 2.53 -11.04 6.99
CA TRP A 349 1.58 -11.94 6.33
C TRP A 349 1.50 -13.28 7.09
N SER A 350 0.47 -14.07 6.82
CA SER A 350 0.14 -15.26 7.62
C SER A 350 1.20 -16.36 7.56
N GLU A 351 1.96 -16.47 6.47
CA GLU A 351 3.03 -17.46 6.30
C GLU A 351 4.37 -16.98 6.87
N ALA A 352 4.49 -15.72 7.29
CA ALA A 352 5.72 -15.21 7.87
C ALA A 352 5.99 -15.82 9.25
N ASN A 353 7.26 -16.06 9.53
CA ASN A 353 7.68 -16.43 10.87
C ASN A 353 7.71 -15.18 11.76
N ILE A 354 6.73 -15.07 12.66
CA ILE A 354 6.60 -13.91 13.55
C ILE A 354 6.99 -14.32 14.97
N THR A 355 7.97 -13.65 15.52
CA THR A 355 8.39 -13.81 16.92
C THR A 355 8.28 -12.47 17.65
N LYS A 356 7.95 -12.54 18.94
CA LYS A 356 7.82 -11.38 19.83
C LYS A 356 8.73 -11.59 21.03
N GLU A 357 9.38 -10.54 21.48
CA GLU A 357 10.25 -10.57 22.64
C GLU A 357 10.16 -9.26 23.42
N LEU A 358 9.72 -9.33 24.67
CA LEU A 358 9.62 -8.19 25.57
C LEU A 358 10.74 -8.26 26.60
N ASN A 359 11.74 -7.40 26.44
CA ASN A 359 12.92 -7.33 27.28
C ASN A 359 12.87 -6.08 28.16
N MET A 360 12.91 -6.28 29.49
CA MET A 360 12.88 -5.20 30.46
C MET A 360 14.17 -5.15 31.27
N ASP A 361 14.69 -3.95 31.48
CA ASP A 361 15.76 -3.64 32.46
C ASP A 361 15.20 -2.65 33.49
N GLY A 362 14.63 -3.21 34.55
CA GLY A 362 13.96 -2.43 35.60
C GLY A 362 12.69 -1.74 35.08
N HIS A 363 12.72 -0.41 34.97
CA HIS A 363 11.54 0.40 34.63
C HIS A 363 11.40 0.62 33.11
N THR A 364 12.45 0.43 32.35
CA THR A 364 12.48 0.63 30.90
C THR A 364 12.86 -0.67 30.19
N GLY A 365 12.55 -0.75 28.91
CA GLY A 365 12.88 -1.91 28.09
C GLY A 365 12.56 -1.70 26.63
N GLN A 366 12.59 -2.79 25.89
CA GLN A 366 12.25 -2.82 24.48
C GLN A 366 11.36 -4.02 24.16
N LEU A 367 10.38 -3.78 23.35
CA LEU A 367 9.61 -4.81 22.69
C LEU A 367 10.12 -4.94 21.26
N SER A 368 10.52 -6.14 20.88
CA SER A 368 10.90 -6.51 19.52
C SER A 368 9.85 -7.42 18.92
N ILE A 369 9.38 -7.08 17.73
CA ILE A 369 8.58 -7.97 16.86
C ILE A 369 9.42 -8.25 15.64
N ARG A 370 9.69 -9.52 15.37
CA ARG A 370 10.46 -9.93 14.20
C ARG A 370 9.56 -10.66 13.22
N VAL A 371 9.53 -10.18 11.99
CA VAL A 371 8.84 -10.80 10.86
C VAL A 371 9.90 -11.33 9.89
N ASN A 372 10.10 -12.64 9.86
CA ASN A 372 11.24 -13.30 9.23
C ASN A 372 12.56 -12.68 9.71
N ASP A 373 13.33 -12.04 8.80
CA ASP A 373 14.61 -11.39 9.13
C ASP A 373 14.48 -9.90 9.47
N THR A 374 13.29 -9.30 9.32
CA THR A 374 13.05 -7.89 9.64
C THR A 374 12.64 -7.73 11.10
N GLU A 375 13.33 -6.84 11.82
CA GLU A 375 13.06 -6.56 13.23
C GLU A 375 12.47 -5.16 13.41
N TYR A 376 11.35 -5.10 14.12
CA TYR A 376 10.64 -3.87 14.50
C TYR A 376 10.77 -3.70 16.00
N ILE A 377 11.24 -2.53 16.46
CA ILE A 377 11.54 -2.27 17.88
C ILE A 377 10.75 -1.05 18.34
N VAL A 378 10.16 -1.18 19.54
CA VAL A 378 9.55 -0.06 20.27
C VAL A 378 10.06 -0.02 21.70
N ASP A 379 10.41 1.16 22.18
CA ASP A 379 10.77 1.37 23.58
C ASP A 379 9.53 1.26 24.45
N VAL A 380 9.70 0.63 25.62
CA VAL A 380 8.61 0.42 26.57
C VAL A 380 9.00 0.89 27.97
N THR A 381 8.01 1.29 28.76
CA THR A 381 8.20 1.70 30.16
C THR A 381 7.16 1.05 31.06
N ALA A 382 7.54 0.68 32.26
CA ALA A 382 6.57 0.29 33.27
C ALA A 382 5.83 1.55 33.79
N ASP A 383 4.52 1.47 34.04
CA ASP A 383 3.72 2.58 34.54
C ASP A 383 4.06 2.92 36.00
N GLU A 384 4.57 1.93 36.77
CA GLU A 384 5.04 2.09 38.13
C GLU A 384 6.40 1.39 38.34
N TYR A 385 7.16 1.81 39.35
CA TYR A 385 8.37 1.12 39.75
C TYR A 385 8.02 -0.18 40.49
N ALA A 386 8.35 -1.30 39.91
CA ALA A 386 8.22 -2.59 40.58
C ALA A 386 9.16 -2.68 41.78
N THR A 387 8.63 -2.62 43.00
CA THR A 387 9.40 -2.64 44.24
C THR A 387 9.74 -4.06 44.62
N SER A 388 10.92 -4.24 45.25
CA SER A 388 11.25 -5.55 45.85
C SER A 388 10.40 -5.80 47.11
N PRO A 389 10.06 -7.08 47.43
CA PRO A 389 9.25 -7.38 48.59
C PRO A 389 9.95 -6.99 49.88
N SER A 390 9.22 -6.35 50.77
CA SER A 390 9.70 -6.00 52.11
C SER A 390 10.01 -7.23 52.94
N LEU A 391 10.80 -7.08 54.02
CA LEU A 391 11.09 -8.20 54.93
C LEU A 391 9.80 -8.80 55.52
N GLY A 392 8.77 -7.97 55.80
CA GLY A 392 7.50 -8.44 56.33
C GLY A 392 6.74 -9.32 55.34
N GLU A 393 6.72 -8.95 54.03
CA GLU A 393 6.10 -9.73 52.96
C GLU A 393 6.82 -11.04 52.74
N ARG A 394 8.17 -11.04 52.78
CA ARG A 394 8.97 -12.29 52.66
C ARG A 394 8.67 -13.24 53.82
N ILE A 395 8.58 -12.75 55.06
CA ILE A 395 8.21 -13.55 56.23
C ILE A 395 6.78 -14.09 56.06
N ALA A 396 5.82 -13.26 55.67
CA ALA A 396 4.44 -13.66 55.45
C ALA A 396 4.36 -14.77 54.38
N HIS A 397 5.14 -14.65 53.31
CA HIS A 397 5.19 -15.64 52.22
C HIS A 397 5.73 -17.00 52.71
N VAL A 398 6.81 -17.01 53.51
CA VAL A 398 7.38 -18.24 54.11
C VAL A 398 6.34 -19.00 54.93
N PHE A 399 5.43 -18.29 55.62
CA PHE A 399 4.39 -18.88 56.46
C PHE A 399 3.07 -19.12 55.73
N GLY A 400 3.00 -18.83 54.43
CA GLY A 400 1.76 -18.94 53.64
C GLY A 400 0.68 -17.95 54.06
N TRP A 401 1.05 -16.81 54.66
CA TRP A 401 0.15 -15.73 55.09
C TRP A 401 0.06 -14.60 54.08
N SER A 402 0.87 -14.66 53.00
CA SER A 402 0.71 -13.72 51.87
C SER A 402 -0.67 -13.96 51.27
N LYS A 403 -1.50 -12.92 51.23
CA LYS A 403 -2.69 -12.93 50.37
C LYS A 403 -2.14 -13.08 48.96
N LYS A 404 -2.62 -14.10 48.24
CA LYS A 404 -2.52 -14.08 46.78
C LYS A 404 -3.20 -12.78 46.36
N VAL A 405 -2.49 -11.87 45.74
CA VAL A 405 -3.14 -10.76 45.04
C VAL A 405 -3.95 -11.47 43.94
N GLU A 406 -5.25 -11.67 44.18
CA GLU A 406 -6.13 -12.14 43.12
C GLU A 406 -6.02 -11.05 42.06
N ASN A 407 -5.57 -11.45 40.90
CA ASN A 407 -5.76 -10.65 39.71
C ASN A 407 -7.27 -10.48 39.59
N ASP A 408 -7.80 -9.34 40.02
CA ASP A 408 -9.03 -8.88 39.38
C ASP A 408 -8.66 -8.91 37.89
N GLU A 409 -9.32 -9.80 37.14
CA GLU A 409 -9.27 -9.76 35.69
C GLU A 409 -9.34 -8.28 35.33
N VAL A 410 -8.32 -7.78 34.62
CA VAL A 410 -8.40 -6.48 33.97
C VAL A 410 -9.65 -6.62 33.11
N THR A 411 -10.76 -6.18 33.67
CA THR A 411 -12.01 -6.15 32.95
C THR A 411 -11.75 -5.30 31.74
N THR A 412 -11.69 -5.96 30.59
CA THR A 412 -12.11 -5.32 29.35
C THR A 412 -13.39 -4.54 29.71
N PRO A 413 -13.48 -3.27 29.35
CA PRO A 413 -14.70 -2.52 29.57
C PRO A 413 -15.87 -3.35 29.06
N ASN A 414 -16.82 -3.57 29.94
CA ASN A 414 -18.02 -4.36 29.68
C ASN A 414 -18.72 -3.73 28.46
N GLU A 415 -18.96 -4.49 27.40
CA GLU A 415 -19.67 -4.07 26.19
C GLU A 415 -21.15 -3.70 26.44
N ASN A 416 -21.53 -3.28 27.65
CA ASN A 416 -22.90 -2.91 28.01
C ASN A 416 -22.98 -1.76 29.03
N GLU A 417 -22.31 -0.66 28.78
CA GLU A 417 -22.75 0.65 29.26
C GLU A 417 -22.85 1.55 28.03
N ASP A 418 -24.00 2.21 27.89
CA ASP A 418 -24.31 3.16 26.84
C ASP A 418 -23.15 4.16 26.66
N VAL A 419 -22.20 3.79 25.80
CA VAL A 419 -21.21 4.72 25.27
C VAL A 419 -21.98 5.51 24.23
N GLU A 420 -22.20 6.79 24.47
CA GLU A 420 -22.44 7.73 23.39
C GLU A 420 -21.43 7.38 22.29
N GLU A 421 -21.95 6.97 21.16
CA GLU A 421 -21.20 6.54 19.97
C GLU A 421 -20.23 7.67 19.61
N VAL A 422 -18.98 7.54 20.07
CA VAL A 422 -17.88 8.31 19.49
C VAL A 422 -17.78 7.78 18.08
N VAL A 423 -18.35 8.51 17.13
CA VAL A 423 -18.19 8.26 15.71
C VAL A 423 -16.69 8.27 15.45
N GLU A 424 -16.10 7.10 15.37
CA GLU A 424 -14.74 6.91 14.91
C GLU A 424 -14.70 7.45 13.48
N VAL A 425 -14.12 8.62 13.32
CA VAL A 425 -13.89 9.21 11.99
C VAL A 425 -12.79 8.35 11.37
N GLU A 426 -13.22 7.26 10.69
CA GLU A 426 -12.31 6.52 9.82
C GLU A 426 -11.74 7.53 8.82
N GLU A 427 -10.41 7.62 8.75
CA GLU A 427 -9.76 8.45 7.74
C GLU A 427 -10.28 8.03 6.36
N PRO A 428 -10.68 9.00 5.51
CA PRO A 428 -11.12 8.69 4.15
C PRO A 428 -9.98 8.03 3.38
N ASP A 429 -10.33 7.11 2.48
CA ASP A 429 -9.39 6.53 1.52
C ASP A 429 -8.44 7.61 1.03
N THR A 430 -7.15 7.41 1.21
CA THR A 430 -6.11 8.39 0.89
C THR A 430 -5.83 8.47 -0.60
N PHE A 431 -6.85 8.80 -1.37
CA PHE A 431 -6.68 9.22 -2.75
C PHE A 431 -6.04 10.61 -2.72
N VAL A 432 -4.75 10.70 -3.03
CA VAL A 432 -4.00 11.95 -3.05
C VAL A 432 -4.02 12.51 -4.47
N MET A 433 -4.75 13.58 -4.70
CA MET A 433 -4.59 14.39 -5.91
C MET A 433 -3.31 15.21 -5.83
N THR A 434 -2.45 15.10 -6.83
CA THR A 434 -1.11 15.72 -6.84
C THR A 434 -1.13 17.24 -7.02
N ASN A 435 -2.22 17.82 -7.56
CA ASN A 435 -2.34 19.26 -7.78
C ASN A 435 -3.58 19.83 -7.07
N ALA A 436 -3.54 19.88 -5.74
CA ALA A 436 -4.58 20.57 -4.98
C ALA A 436 -4.44 22.08 -5.14
N PRO A 437 -5.49 22.81 -5.51
CA PRO A 437 -5.47 24.27 -5.44
C PRO A 437 -5.34 24.70 -3.97
N SER A 438 -4.52 25.67 -3.72
CA SER A 438 -4.37 26.26 -2.39
C SER A 438 -5.71 26.79 -1.87
N GLU A 439 -6.08 26.36 -0.69
CA GLU A 439 -7.04 26.98 0.24
C GLU A 439 -8.54 26.66 0.11
N ASN A 440 -9.04 25.85 -0.83
CA ASN A 440 -10.44 25.45 -0.84
C ASN A 440 -10.61 23.97 -0.46
N CYS A 441 -11.45 23.73 0.50
CA CYS A 441 -11.68 22.45 1.13
C CYS A 441 -12.27 21.32 0.28
N THR A 442 -12.74 21.60 -0.90
CA THR A 442 -13.32 20.63 -1.84
C THR A 442 -12.38 19.49 -2.25
N ILE A 443 -11.08 19.59 -1.94
CA ILE A 443 -10.06 18.66 -2.41
C ILE A 443 -9.47 17.83 -1.27
N LYS A 444 -9.82 18.14 -0.04
CA LYS A 444 -9.28 17.49 1.15
C LYS A 444 -9.57 15.97 1.20
N TYR A 445 -10.57 15.49 0.47
CA TYR A 445 -11.12 14.15 0.63
C TYR A 445 -10.95 13.22 -0.57
N GLY A 446 -10.12 13.53 -1.57
CA GLY A 446 -9.85 12.65 -2.69
C GLY A 446 -11.09 12.17 -3.43
N ALA A 447 -11.39 10.87 -3.41
CA ALA A 447 -12.58 10.30 -4.05
C ALA A 447 -13.92 10.88 -3.51
N LEU A 448 -13.91 11.38 -2.29
CA LEU A 448 -15.07 12.03 -1.64
C LEU A 448 -15.15 13.54 -1.92
N MET A 449 -14.33 14.10 -2.80
CA MET A 449 -14.38 15.51 -3.19
C MET A 449 -15.79 15.92 -3.60
N LEU A 450 -16.29 17.02 -3.05
CA LEU A 450 -17.60 17.55 -3.36
C LEU A 450 -17.48 18.78 -4.28
N ILE A 451 -18.04 18.69 -5.49
CA ILE A 451 -18.23 19.83 -6.40
C ILE A 451 -19.71 19.92 -6.74
N ASN A 452 -20.30 21.07 -6.43
CA ASN A 452 -21.68 21.42 -6.74
C ASN A 452 -21.82 22.96 -6.72
N PRO A 453 -23.00 23.55 -6.91
CA PRO A 453 -23.16 25.02 -6.89
C PRO A 453 -22.70 25.72 -5.59
N ASN A 454 -22.66 25.02 -4.46
CA ASN A 454 -22.20 25.58 -3.18
C ASN A 454 -20.67 25.37 -2.96
N PHE A 455 -20.08 24.37 -3.63
CA PHE A 455 -18.67 24.00 -3.55
C PHE A 455 -18.07 24.06 -4.95
N THR A 456 -17.57 25.22 -5.34
CA THR A 456 -17.07 25.47 -6.69
C THR A 456 -15.55 25.43 -6.76
N VAL A 457 -15.02 25.03 -7.92
CA VAL A 457 -13.60 25.03 -8.22
C VAL A 457 -13.25 26.06 -9.29
N GLU A 458 -12.01 26.54 -9.29
CA GLU A 458 -11.52 27.47 -10.30
C GLU A 458 -11.13 26.77 -11.61
N GLU A 459 -11.06 27.53 -12.71
CA GLU A 459 -10.67 27.02 -14.04
C GLU A 459 -9.23 26.47 -14.06
N SER A 460 -8.36 27.01 -13.21
CA SER A 460 -7.00 26.50 -13.00
C SER A 460 -6.98 25.06 -12.47
N PHE A 461 -7.86 24.73 -11.53
CA PHE A 461 -8.04 23.37 -11.04
C PHE A 461 -8.54 22.44 -12.13
N ILE A 462 -9.57 22.83 -12.86
CA ILE A 462 -10.16 22.01 -13.94
C ILE A 462 -9.10 21.69 -15.00
N SER A 463 -8.27 22.68 -15.35
CA SER A 463 -7.19 22.51 -16.32
C SER A 463 -6.07 21.60 -15.82
N ALA A 464 -5.67 21.73 -14.56
CA ALA A 464 -4.68 20.86 -13.93
C ALA A 464 -5.21 19.42 -13.83
N ARG A 465 -6.44 19.26 -13.34
CA ARG A 465 -7.07 17.95 -13.19
C ARG A 465 -7.15 17.18 -14.50
N ARG A 466 -7.47 17.84 -15.61
CA ARG A 466 -7.51 17.23 -16.94
C ARG A 466 -6.20 16.53 -17.31
N SER A 467 -5.06 17.09 -16.93
CA SER A 467 -3.74 16.53 -17.25
C SER A 467 -3.41 15.27 -16.46
N GLU A 468 -4.15 14.98 -15.40
CA GLU A 468 -3.98 13.82 -14.54
C GLU A 468 -4.86 12.63 -14.94
N LEU A 469 -5.85 12.86 -15.83
CA LEU A 469 -6.84 11.87 -16.20
C LEU A 469 -6.35 10.98 -17.33
N VAL A 470 -6.90 9.75 -17.37
CA VAL A 470 -6.64 8.76 -18.42
C VAL A 470 -7.84 8.62 -19.34
N SER A 471 -7.57 8.28 -20.61
CA SER A 471 -8.64 8.01 -21.60
C SER A 471 -9.12 6.57 -21.44
N ILE A 472 -10.37 6.39 -21.01
CA ILE A 472 -10.99 5.06 -20.88
C ILE A 472 -11.27 4.41 -22.23
N SER A 473 -11.43 5.19 -23.30
CA SER A 473 -11.54 4.67 -24.67
C SER A 473 -10.22 4.08 -25.15
N GLU A 474 -9.09 4.75 -24.84
CA GLU A 474 -7.76 4.28 -25.25
C GLU A 474 -7.29 3.10 -24.42
N LEU A 475 -7.57 3.10 -23.10
CA LEU A 475 -7.14 2.05 -22.19
C LEU A 475 -7.97 0.76 -22.31
N TYR A 476 -9.28 0.90 -22.38
CA TYR A 476 -10.19 -0.24 -22.26
C TYR A 476 -11.10 -0.45 -23.48
N GLY A 477 -11.02 0.42 -24.48
CA GLY A 477 -11.89 0.35 -25.65
C GLY A 477 -13.35 0.67 -25.34
N ILE A 478 -13.64 1.29 -24.19
CA ILE A 478 -14.99 1.70 -23.81
C ILE A 478 -15.49 2.72 -24.84
N ARG A 479 -16.65 2.44 -25.41
CA ARG A 479 -17.22 3.28 -26.46
C ARG A 479 -17.73 4.59 -25.87
N GLU A 480 -17.37 5.67 -26.56
CA GLU A 480 -17.99 6.97 -26.34
C GLU A 480 -19.29 7.04 -27.12
N GLY A 481 -20.39 7.19 -26.42
CA GLY A 481 -21.71 7.34 -27.04
C GLY A 481 -21.82 8.65 -27.81
N VAL A 482 -22.68 8.69 -28.84
CA VAL A 482 -22.87 9.84 -29.72
C VAL A 482 -23.43 11.04 -28.95
N ALA A 483 -22.71 12.18 -28.99
CA ALA A 483 -23.14 13.51 -28.54
C ALA A 483 -23.03 13.80 -27.00
N GLY A 484 -21.97 13.38 -26.36
CA GLY A 484 -21.59 13.91 -25.05
C GLY A 484 -20.87 15.27 -25.13
N ASN A 485 -21.04 16.12 -24.13
CA ASN A 485 -20.34 17.41 -24.02
C ASN A 485 -19.06 17.31 -23.16
N GLY A 486 -18.53 16.11 -22.95
CA GLY A 486 -17.37 15.85 -22.15
C GLY A 486 -16.39 14.91 -22.82
N ASP A 487 -15.14 14.95 -22.36
CA ASP A 487 -14.11 14.02 -22.80
C ASP A 487 -14.29 12.66 -22.07
N ASN A 488 -13.92 11.57 -22.73
CA ASN A 488 -13.94 10.23 -22.13
C ASN A 488 -12.71 9.98 -21.26
N LEU A 489 -12.50 10.90 -20.31
CA LEU A 489 -11.37 10.93 -19.38
C LEU A 489 -11.86 10.71 -17.96
N LEU A 490 -11.18 9.84 -17.22
CA LEU A 490 -11.41 9.57 -15.80
C LEU A 490 -10.10 9.55 -15.03
N ASP A 491 -10.21 9.68 -13.72
CA ASP A 491 -9.17 9.26 -12.81
C ASP A 491 -8.79 7.80 -13.07
N ALA A 492 -7.53 7.46 -12.91
CA ALA A 492 -7.03 6.13 -13.26
C ALA A 492 -7.68 5.01 -12.43
N GLU A 493 -7.92 5.26 -11.13
CA GLU A 493 -8.62 4.31 -10.26
C GLU A 493 -10.09 4.17 -10.68
N ALA A 494 -10.81 5.28 -10.85
CA ALA A 494 -12.18 5.26 -11.33
C ALA A 494 -12.30 4.62 -12.72
N ALA A 495 -11.29 4.78 -13.59
CA ALA A 495 -11.25 4.18 -14.93
C ALA A 495 -11.17 2.65 -14.89
N THR A 496 -10.39 2.11 -13.95
CA THR A 496 -10.31 0.66 -13.73
C THR A 496 -11.66 0.12 -13.27
N HIS A 497 -12.23 0.72 -12.25
CA HIS A 497 -13.49 0.27 -11.67
C HIS A 497 -14.69 0.41 -12.61
N ILE A 498 -14.74 1.46 -13.47
CA ILE A 498 -15.81 1.59 -14.46
C ILE A 498 -15.70 0.51 -15.56
N ASN A 499 -14.49 0.15 -15.96
CA ASN A 499 -14.26 -0.93 -16.90
C ASN A 499 -14.76 -2.27 -16.36
N ASP A 500 -14.47 -2.58 -15.11
CA ASP A 500 -14.93 -3.82 -14.47
C ASP A 500 -16.45 -3.83 -14.27
N MET A 501 -17.00 -2.69 -13.92
CA MET A 501 -18.45 -2.52 -13.82
C MET A 501 -19.15 -2.75 -15.17
N ILE A 502 -18.64 -2.18 -16.26
CA ILE A 502 -19.19 -2.35 -17.61
C ILE A 502 -19.10 -3.81 -18.07
N LYS A 503 -17.94 -4.46 -17.88
CA LYS A 503 -17.76 -5.89 -18.20
C LYS A 503 -18.73 -6.78 -17.42
N ALA A 504 -18.95 -6.51 -16.15
CA ALA A 504 -19.91 -7.25 -15.35
C ALA A 504 -21.35 -7.05 -15.82
N TYR A 505 -21.71 -5.81 -16.17
CA TYR A 505 -23.03 -5.53 -16.78
C TYR A 505 -23.25 -6.32 -18.07
N GLU A 506 -22.29 -6.31 -18.99
CA GLU A 506 -22.34 -7.03 -20.26
C GLU A 506 -22.39 -8.55 -20.08
N ALA A 507 -21.69 -9.08 -19.08
CA ALA A 507 -21.73 -10.50 -18.74
C ALA A 507 -23.09 -10.94 -18.19
N ASP A 508 -23.69 -10.11 -17.33
CA ASP A 508 -25.00 -10.40 -16.70
C ASP A 508 -26.15 -10.19 -17.69
N ASN A 509 -25.98 -9.35 -18.73
CA ASN A 509 -27.02 -8.96 -19.68
C ASN A 509 -26.59 -9.22 -21.14
N PRO A 510 -26.52 -10.48 -21.61
CA PRO A 510 -26.08 -10.82 -22.96
C PRO A 510 -26.87 -10.12 -24.06
N GLY A 511 -26.18 -9.36 -24.92
CA GLY A 511 -26.78 -8.59 -25.99
C GLY A 511 -26.98 -7.11 -25.65
N HIS A 512 -26.66 -6.70 -24.42
CA HIS A 512 -26.61 -5.31 -23.99
C HIS A 512 -25.15 -4.87 -23.84
N THR A 513 -24.87 -3.59 -24.04
CA THR A 513 -23.56 -2.97 -23.84
C THR A 513 -23.74 -1.68 -23.10
N MET A 514 -22.73 -1.24 -22.36
CA MET A 514 -22.75 0.05 -21.67
C MET A 514 -21.74 1.00 -22.32
N GLU A 515 -22.19 2.20 -22.61
CA GLU A 515 -21.35 3.26 -23.18
C GLU A 515 -21.32 4.49 -22.26
N THR A 516 -20.22 5.24 -22.31
CA THR A 516 -20.10 6.51 -21.61
C THR A 516 -20.53 7.66 -22.54
N ARG A 517 -21.31 8.61 -22.02
CA ARG A 517 -21.68 9.81 -22.78
C ARG A 517 -20.86 11.04 -22.46
N SER A 518 -20.45 11.16 -21.20
CA SER A 518 -19.72 12.33 -20.73
C SER A 518 -19.05 11.92 -19.43
N CYS A 519 -17.71 11.92 -19.38
CA CYS A 519 -17.00 11.73 -18.13
C CYS A 519 -16.41 13.06 -17.65
N PHE A 520 -15.21 13.42 -18.04
CA PHE A 520 -14.66 14.72 -17.65
C PHE A 520 -15.19 15.87 -18.50
N ARG A 521 -15.48 17.00 -17.88
CA ARG A 521 -15.84 18.25 -18.58
C ARG A 521 -14.86 19.35 -18.23
N SER A 522 -14.18 19.89 -19.23
CA SER A 522 -13.23 21.00 -19.07
C SER A 522 -13.90 22.37 -18.94
N ARG A 523 -15.18 22.48 -19.27
CA ARG A 523 -15.99 23.73 -19.20
C ARG A 523 -17.42 23.41 -18.81
N GLY A 524 -18.10 24.36 -18.18
CA GLY A 524 -19.55 24.32 -18.05
C GLY A 524 -20.19 24.32 -19.44
N THR A 525 -21.21 23.51 -19.63
CA THR A 525 -21.94 23.44 -20.92
C THR A 525 -23.18 24.31 -20.89
N SER A 526 -23.46 25.00 -21.99
CA SER A 526 -24.68 25.79 -22.15
C SER A 526 -25.86 24.90 -22.57
N CYS A 527 -26.17 23.88 -21.76
CA CYS A 527 -27.32 23.00 -22.01
C CYS A 527 -28.57 23.40 -21.23
N GLY A 528 -28.71 24.66 -20.90
CA GLY A 528 -29.87 25.18 -20.20
C GLY A 528 -29.89 24.83 -18.71
N ARG A 529 -31.03 24.39 -18.17
CA ARG A 529 -31.23 24.14 -16.74
C ARG A 529 -30.61 22.82 -16.25
N LEU A 530 -30.21 21.94 -17.17
CA LEU A 530 -29.68 20.60 -16.87
C LEU A 530 -28.16 20.57 -16.72
N CYS A 531 -27.46 21.70 -16.81
CA CYS A 531 -26.01 21.74 -16.75
C CYS A 531 -25.51 22.72 -15.69
N ALA A 532 -24.63 22.25 -14.86
CA ALA A 532 -23.94 23.08 -13.90
C ALA A 532 -22.99 24.08 -14.60
N ALA A 533 -22.83 25.26 -14.02
CA ALA A 533 -21.88 26.27 -14.49
C ALA A 533 -20.45 25.75 -14.40
N THR A 534 -19.51 26.37 -15.11
CA THR A 534 -18.08 26.10 -14.95
C THR A 534 -17.67 26.28 -13.48
N GLY A 535 -16.99 25.30 -12.94
CA GLY A 535 -16.59 25.26 -11.55
C GLY A 535 -17.59 24.57 -10.62
N ALA A 536 -18.84 24.34 -11.03
CA ALA A 536 -19.90 23.75 -10.22
C ALA A 536 -20.32 22.33 -10.64
N SER A 537 -19.73 21.79 -11.70
CA SER A 537 -20.07 20.46 -12.23
C SER A 537 -19.25 19.35 -11.57
N ASP A 538 -19.93 18.29 -11.16
CA ASP A 538 -19.30 17.09 -10.61
C ASP A 538 -18.34 16.41 -11.61
N HIS A 539 -18.59 16.56 -12.91
CA HIS A 539 -17.69 16.09 -13.97
C HIS A 539 -16.30 16.74 -13.97
N HIS A 540 -16.11 17.89 -13.31
CA HIS A 540 -14.78 18.51 -13.17
C HIS A 540 -13.85 17.72 -12.24
N THR A 541 -14.39 16.80 -11.47
CA THR A 541 -13.60 15.92 -10.60
C THR A 541 -12.77 14.89 -11.37
N GLY A 542 -13.22 14.51 -12.57
CA GLY A 542 -12.68 13.33 -13.25
C GLY A 542 -13.03 12.00 -12.58
N LEU A 543 -14.07 11.98 -11.76
CA LEU A 543 -14.55 10.80 -11.02
C LEU A 543 -15.98 10.41 -11.42
N THR A 544 -16.55 11.08 -12.41
CA THR A 544 -17.95 11.00 -12.78
C THR A 544 -18.11 10.67 -14.24
N CYS A 545 -19.05 9.77 -14.56
CA CYS A 545 -19.49 9.48 -15.94
C CYS A 545 -21.01 9.38 -16.03
N ASP A 546 -21.54 9.86 -17.16
CA ASP A 546 -22.89 9.56 -17.60
C ASP A 546 -22.88 8.23 -18.39
N LEU A 547 -23.67 7.25 -17.94
CA LEU A 547 -23.72 5.89 -18.48
C LEU A 547 -25.05 5.62 -19.18
N ILE A 548 -25.01 4.92 -20.29
CA ILE A 548 -26.20 4.51 -21.05
C ILE A 548 -26.01 3.12 -21.67
N ASP A 549 -27.12 2.42 -21.90
CA ASP A 549 -27.18 1.31 -22.84
C ASP A 549 -27.81 1.80 -24.16
N PRO A 550 -27.06 1.75 -25.27
CA PRO A 550 -27.55 2.25 -26.56
C PRO A 550 -28.77 1.50 -27.11
N VAL A 551 -29.13 0.35 -26.56
CA VAL A 551 -30.35 -0.40 -26.90
C VAL A 551 -31.63 0.45 -26.61
N TYR A 552 -31.57 1.28 -25.56
CA TYR A 552 -32.69 2.18 -25.21
C TYR A 552 -32.62 3.55 -25.85
N GLY A 553 -31.65 3.76 -26.74
CA GLY A 553 -31.46 5.00 -27.47
C GLY A 553 -30.45 5.95 -26.84
N THR A 554 -30.28 7.12 -27.46
CA THR A 554 -29.29 8.12 -27.06
C THR A 554 -29.88 9.25 -26.22
N VAL A 555 -31.16 9.22 -25.93
CA VAL A 555 -31.88 10.27 -25.19
C VAL A 555 -31.99 9.81 -23.74
N LEU A 556 -31.49 10.64 -22.85
CA LEU A 556 -31.63 10.44 -21.39
C LEU A 556 -33.09 10.80 -21.03
N ASP A 557 -33.91 9.78 -20.75
CA ASP A 557 -35.33 9.92 -20.48
C ASP A 557 -35.65 9.32 -19.10
N THR A 558 -36.15 10.15 -18.22
CA THR A 558 -36.51 9.72 -16.86
C THR A 558 -37.89 9.08 -16.79
N ASP A 559 -38.74 9.30 -17.76
CA ASP A 559 -40.13 8.80 -17.73
C ASP A 559 -40.19 7.27 -17.95
N THR A 560 -39.18 6.70 -18.62
CA THR A 560 -39.10 5.28 -18.94
C THR A 560 -37.95 4.56 -18.26
N ILE A 561 -37.10 5.25 -17.50
CA ILE A 561 -35.85 4.74 -16.97
C ILE A 561 -36.02 3.49 -16.08
N GLU A 562 -37.11 3.38 -15.33
CA GLU A 562 -37.41 2.21 -14.49
C GLU A 562 -37.55 0.91 -15.30
N THR A 563 -37.79 1.01 -16.61
CA THR A 563 -37.88 -0.14 -17.53
C THR A 563 -36.55 -0.53 -18.14
N HIS A 564 -35.50 0.28 -17.95
CA HIS A 564 -34.19 0.06 -18.53
C HIS A 564 -33.36 -0.92 -17.71
N ILE A 565 -32.79 -1.91 -18.36
CA ILE A 565 -32.02 -2.97 -17.70
C ILE A 565 -30.73 -2.38 -17.09
N GLU A 566 -30.07 -1.44 -17.79
CA GLU A 566 -28.85 -0.83 -17.28
C GLU A 566 -29.09 -0.08 -15.98
N TRP A 567 -30.16 0.68 -15.86
CA TRP A 567 -30.47 1.41 -14.64
C TRP A 567 -30.79 0.47 -13.48
N GLN A 568 -31.61 -0.57 -13.73
CA GLN A 568 -31.94 -1.58 -12.71
C GLN A 568 -30.68 -2.29 -12.23
N TRP A 569 -29.78 -2.63 -13.15
CA TRP A 569 -28.53 -3.31 -12.83
C TRP A 569 -27.57 -2.36 -12.08
N LEU A 570 -27.38 -1.13 -12.55
CA LEU A 570 -26.51 -0.13 -11.91
C LEU A 570 -26.99 0.19 -10.50
N LYS A 571 -28.28 0.38 -10.28
CA LYS A 571 -28.88 0.59 -8.95
C LYS A 571 -28.57 -0.57 -7.98
N ALA A 572 -28.50 -1.79 -8.47
CA ALA A 572 -28.26 -2.98 -7.66
C ALA A 572 -26.77 -3.31 -7.49
N ASN A 573 -25.87 -2.79 -8.34
CA ASN A 573 -24.50 -3.30 -8.44
C ASN A 573 -23.42 -2.22 -8.47
N SER A 574 -23.67 -0.97 -8.87
CA SER A 574 -22.65 0.05 -9.09
C SER A 574 -21.77 0.30 -7.87
N TYR A 575 -22.33 0.24 -6.66
CA TYR A 575 -21.61 0.44 -5.41
C TYR A 575 -20.53 -0.63 -5.14
N LYS A 576 -20.68 -1.84 -5.70
CA LYS A 576 -19.68 -2.90 -5.60
C LYS A 576 -18.40 -2.57 -6.37
N TYR A 577 -18.49 -1.63 -7.28
CA TYR A 577 -17.39 -1.09 -8.09
C TYR A 577 -17.00 0.36 -7.68
N GLY A 578 -17.47 0.80 -6.52
CA GLY A 578 -17.12 2.11 -5.98
C GLY A 578 -17.93 3.28 -6.55
N PHE A 579 -18.96 3.01 -7.38
CA PHE A 579 -19.81 4.05 -7.98
C PHE A 579 -21.14 4.17 -7.27
N ILE A 580 -21.60 5.41 -7.11
CA ILE A 580 -22.93 5.76 -6.60
C ILE A 580 -23.76 6.44 -7.69
N ASP A 581 -25.07 6.26 -7.62
CA ASP A 581 -26.00 7.19 -8.24
C ASP A 581 -25.84 8.54 -7.55
N ARG A 582 -25.29 9.52 -8.27
CA ARG A 582 -24.90 10.81 -7.69
C ARG A 582 -26.09 11.68 -7.31
N PHE A 583 -27.20 11.53 -8.04
CA PHE A 583 -28.43 12.29 -7.86
C PHE A 583 -29.64 11.35 -7.78
N PRO A 584 -29.72 10.53 -6.74
CA PRO A 584 -30.75 9.50 -6.63
C PRO A 584 -32.15 10.10 -6.41
N GLU A 585 -33.16 9.41 -6.87
CA GLU A 585 -34.57 9.83 -6.79
C GLU A 585 -35.00 10.15 -5.35
N ALA A 586 -34.55 9.36 -4.36
CA ALA A 586 -34.88 9.54 -2.96
C ALA A 586 -34.43 10.91 -2.39
N TRP A 587 -33.42 11.52 -3.00
CA TRP A 587 -32.86 12.82 -2.61
C TRP A 587 -33.20 13.93 -3.59
N ALA A 588 -33.93 13.64 -4.66
CA ALA A 588 -34.43 14.64 -5.60
C ALA A 588 -35.55 15.45 -4.96
N GLY A 589 -35.28 16.71 -4.67
CA GLY A 589 -36.24 17.60 -4.01
C GLY A 589 -37.34 18.17 -4.93
N GLY A 590 -37.36 17.79 -6.23
CA GLY A 590 -38.30 18.34 -7.20
C GLY A 590 -38.18 17.73 -8.59
N PRO A 591 -39.05 18.16 -9.54
CA PRO A 591 -38.99 17.65 -10.90
C PRO A 591 -37.70 18.07 -11.61
N MET A 592 -37.26 17.32 -12.62
CA MET A 592 -36.08 17.58 -13.47
C MET A 592 -35.95 19.01 -14.02
N SER A 593 -37.00 19.80 -13.96
CA SER A 593 -37.02 21.21 -14.42
C SER A 593 -36.43 22.21 -13.42
N GLU A 594 -36.17 21.79 -12.18
CA GLU A 594 -35.57 22.66 -11.16
C GLU A 594 -34.02 22.66 -11.27
N PRO A 595 -33.40 23.81 -11.07
CA PRO A 595 -31.93 23.87 -11.07
C PRO A 595 -31.34 23.07 -9.88
N LEU A 596 -30.16 22.52 -10.10
CA LEU A 596 -29.38 21.86 -9.09
C LEU A 596 -29.25 22.78 -7.88
N ASN A 597 -29.90 22.43 -6.78
CA ASN A 597 -29.95 23.23 -5.59
C ASN A 597 -29.81 22.32 -4.35
N VAL A 598 -28.59 22.21 -3.86
CA VAL A 598 -28.32 21.41 -2.65
C VAL A 598 -28.82 22.16 -1.43
N ASP A 599 -29.76 21.58 -0.70
CA ASP A 599 -30.31 22.14 0.52
C ASP A 599 -29.46 21.75 1.76
N GLU A 600 -29.87 22.23 2.91
CA GLU A 600 -29.18 21.99 4.19
C GLU A 600 -29.24 20.54 4.68
N ASN A 601 -30.07 19.71 4.08
CA ASN A 601 -30.25 18.30 4.43
C ASN A 601 -29.52 17.39 3.44
N GLY A 602 -28.99 17.93 2.34
CA GLY A 602 -28.31 17.15 1.30
C GLY A 602 -29.20 16.75 0.12
N SER A 603 -30.45 17.29 0.05
CA SER A 603 -31.29 17.12 -1.12
C SER A 603 -30.70 17.87 -2.32
N THR A 604 -30.66 17.23 -3.48
CA THR A 604 -29.97 17.75 -4.67
C THR A 604 -30.91 18.44 -5.68
N GLY A 605 -32.21 18.31 -5.52
CA GLY A 605 -33.21 18.91 -6.42
C GLY A 605 -33.31 18.29 -7.82
N LEU A 606 -32.39 17.36 -8.17
CA LEU A 606 -32.36 16.69 -9.47
C LEU A 606 -32.34 15.18 -9.30
N PHE A 607 -32.96 14.47 -10.24
CA PHE A 607 -32.82 13.04 -10.44
C PHE A 607 -32.14 12.80 -11.80
N GLU A 608 -30.94 12.23 -11.79
CA GLU A 608 -30.15 11.93 -12.99
C GLU A 608 -29.68 10.47 -12.97
N PRO A 609 -30.52 9.53 -13.37
CA PRO A 609 -30.29 8.09 -13.27
C PRO A 609 -29.12 7.55 -14.12
N TRP A 610 -28.55 8.37 -14.96
CA TRP A 610 -27.36 8.07 -15.77
C TRP A 610 -26.04 8.53 -15.15
N HIS A 611 -26.09 9.39 -14.11
CA HIS A 611 -24.95 10.13 -13.57
C HIS A 611 -24.32 9.40 -12.40
N TYR A 612 -23.23 8.67 -12.67
CA TYR A 612 -22.55 7.84 -11.70
C TYR A 612 -21.22 8.45 -11.27
N ARG A 613 -21.00 8.51 -9.94
CA ARG A 613 -19.83 9.09 -9.32
C ARG A 613 -19.02 8.02 -8.58
N TYR A 614 -17.71 7.95 -8.87
CA TYR A 614 -16.77 7.14 -8.10
C TYR A 614 -16.46 7.80 -6.75
N VAL A 615 -16.59 7.06 -5.67
CA VAL A 615 -16.32 7.47 -4.28
C VAL A 615 -15.51 6.43 -3.52
N GLY A 616 -14.99 5.39 -4.20
CA GLY A 616 -14.34 4.23 -3.59
C GLY A 616 -15.36 3.18 -3.14
N VAL A 617 -14.98 1.90 -3.19
CA VAL A 617 -15.89 0.75 -2.94
C VAL A 617 -16.52 0.81 -1.55
N LYS A 618 -15.71 1.12 -0.52
CA LYS A 618 -16.18 1.20 0.86
C LYS A 618 -17.23 2.31 1.05
N ASN A 619 -16.93 3.52 0.58
CA ASN A 619 -17.85 4.65 0.72
C ASN A 619 -19.12 4.43 -0.11
N ALA A 620 -19.00 3.88 -1.31
CA ALA A 620 -20.13 3.54 -2.15
C ALA A 620 -21.05 2.50 -1.49
N THR A 621 -20.46 1.50 -0.83
CA THR A 621 -21.21 0.50 -0.06
C THR A 621 -21.94 1.12 1.12
N ASP A 622 -21.27 1.97 1.90
CA ASP A 622 -21.87 2.66 3.05
C ASP A 622 -23.04 3.56 2.62
N ILE A 623 -22.91 4.27 1.50
CA ILE A 623 -23.95 5.12 0.91
C ILE A 623 -25.13 4.28 0.39
N ALA A 624 -24.84 3.25 -0.40
CA ALA A 624 -25.89 2.40 -1.01
C ALA A 624 -26.68 1.59 0.01
N THR A 625 -26.03 1.18 1.10
CA THR A 625 -26.70 0.43 2.19
C THR A 625 -27.33 1.32 3.24
N GLY A 626 -27.16 2.65 3.13
CA GLY A 626 -27.72 3.61 4.08
C GLY A 626 -27.16 3.49 5.49
N LYS A 627 -25.88 3.15 5.62
CA LYS A 627 -25.22 2.94 6.90
C LYS A 627 -25.43 4.11 7.88
N TYR A 628 -25.49 5.32 7.35
CA TYR A 628 -25.73 6.55 8.12
C TYR A 628 -27.11 7.19 7.85
N ASN A 629 -27.98 6.52 7.09
CA ASN A 629 -29.31 6.99 6.71
C ASN A 629 -30.40 5.94 6.98
N ASN A 630 -30.38 5.32 8.17
CA ASN A 630 -31.40 4.36 8.64
C ASN A 630 -31.66 3.18 7.68
N GLY A 631 -30.70 2.78 6.89
CA GLY A 631 -30.82 1.69 5.91
C GLY A 631 -31.38 2.11 4.54
N GLU A 632 -31.63 3.39 4.32
CA GLU A 632 -32.08 3.94 3.05
C GLU A 632 -30.90 4.54 2.28
N TYR A 633 -30.91 4.43 0.95
CA TYR A 633 -29.85 5.00 0.09
C TYR A 633 -29.56 6.46 0.43
N ASP A 634 -28.28 6.81 0.55
CA ASP A 634 -27.83 8.14 0.99
C ASP A 634 -27.41 9.03 -0.19
N SER A 635 -27.37 10.36 0.02
CA SER A 635 -26.70 11.28 -0.91
C SER A 635 -25.25 11.50 -0.47
N LEU A 636 -24.38 11.86 -1.42
CA LEU A 636 -22.98 12.19 -1.10
C LEU A 636 -22.89 13.36 -0.11
N GLU A 637 -23.72 14.37 -0.28
CA GLU A 637 -23.79 15.54 0.59
C GLU A 637 -24.18 15.18 2.03
N HIS A 638 -25.23 14.40 2.21
CA HIS A 638 -25.67 13.97 3.53
C HIS A 638 -24.63 13.05 4.19
N TYR A 639 -24.10 12.10 3.42
CA TYR A 639 -23.03 11.19 3.87
C TYR A 639 -21.81 11.95 4.41
N LEU A 640 -21.33 12.97 3.69
CA LEU A 640 -20.20 13.80 4.13
C LEU A 640 -20.54 14.63 5.37
N LYS A 641 -21.77 15.13 5.47
CA LYS A 641 -22.22 15.93 6.61
C LYS A 641 -22.32 15.09 7.87
N VAL A 642 -22.96 13.94 7.83
CA VAL A 642 -23.12 13.08 9.03
C VAL A 642 -21.80 12.50 9.51
N ARG A 643 -20.80 12.40 8.64
CA ARG A 643 -19.43 12.02 9.01
C ARG A 643 -18.56 13.20 9.49
N GLY A 644 -19.13 14.40 9.61
CA GLY A 644 -18.39 15.58 10.03
C GLY A 644 -17.33 16.08 9.03
N MET A 645 -17.36 15.60 7.77
CA MET A 645 -16.43 16.01 6.73
C MET A 645 -16.76 17.36 6.11
N VAL A 646 -18.02 17.77 6.21
CA VAL A 646 -18.54 19.06 5.75
C VAL A 646 -19.45 19.63 6.86
N ALA A 647 -19.12 20.81 7.35
CA ALA A 647 -19.88 21.43 8.45
C ALA A 647 -21.20 22.04 7.99
N ASP A 648 -21.23 22.67 6.82
CA ASP A 648 -22.42 23.31 6.25
C ASP A 648 -22.48 23.12 4.73
N LEU A 649 -23.51 22.42 4.26
CA LEU A 649 -23.72 22.13 2.84
C LEU A 649 -24.08 23.35 2.01
N LYS A 650 -24.50 24.48 2.62
CA LYS A 650 -24.85 25.72 1.92
C LYS A 650 -23.72 26.74 1.86
N ALA A 651 -22.80 26.72 2.79
CA ALA A 651 -21.84 27.81 2.96
C ALA A 651 -20.56 27.66 2.11
N GLY A 652 -20.34 26.51 1.46
CA GLY A 652 -19.09 26.25 0.72
C GLY A 652 -17.84 26.34 1.58
N SER A 653 -18.01 26.25 2.92
CA SER A 653 -16.93 26.33 3.88
C SER A 653 -16.64 24.95 4.47
N CYS A 654 -15.36 24.66 4.58
CA CYS A 654 -14.87 23.53 5.33
C CYS A 654 -14.12 24.07 6.54
N GLU A 655 -14.47 23.70 7.71
CA GLU A 655 -13.63 23.83 8.89
C GLU A 655 -12.94 22.50 9.23
#